data_769227e15df7b26daff14255cc458e8a
#
_entry.id   769227e15df7b26daff14255cc458e8a
#
_cell.length_a   1.000
_cell.length_b   1.000
_cell.length_c   1.000
_cell.angle_alpha   90.00
_cell.angle_beta   90.00
_cell.angle_gamma   90.00
#
_symmetry.space_group_name_H-M   'P 1'
#
loop_
_entity.id
_entity.type
_entity.pdbx_description
1 polymer ?
#
loop_
_entity_poly.entity_id
_entity_poly.type
_entity_poly.pdbx_seq_one_letter_code
_entity_poly.pdbx_strand_id
1 'polypeptide(L)'
;MKTGKANAVARAEQARAAGFVAPHTSPNPVDDATAPTWAQSGDRVTTAQGLRIDDADNSLKAGVRGPTLMDDFHLREKITHFDHERIPERIVHARGAAAHGIFEATDGLEDICAAAFLRRGAMSPSFTRFSTVAGSRGSADTARDVRGFATKFYTAEGNFDLVGNNIPVFFIQDGLKFPDFVHSVKPEPDREIPQAASAHDTFWDFVSLQPESTHMLMWVMSDRAIPRSYATMEGFGVHTFRLSNAKGETSLVKWHWKPTAGIHSLVWQESQKLGGIDPDYHRRDLHARIATGGFPQYELGVQVMPDTPDQTFEGIDLLDPTKLVPEELCPVRPVGTLTLNRNPDNFFAETEQVAFHPGHLVPGIAITDDPLLQARLFSYLDTQISRLGGPNFSQIPINRPLAPVNDNNRDGISQHAVHVGTTPYTPNSLGGGCPFARPDGTAYTHPPVAMERNATKIKLRPASFDDHYSQATLFYRSLSPIEQLHVAQAFSFELGKCVSPGIQARMIANLGNVDADLADTVAAHLGTTAPAGKVVDPDVVSEALSQTRPQDPIVSGRMVAILADEDTTAKLVNAYRTAADPLGVEVIVIGPHFGKLASGLPIDRSAHISDPVEYDGVVLATEPDEVTTTFVQEAFRHHKTIGVADSAMAEALNLPVNAAGVTLTPADFFEALGRHRHWNR
;
A
#
# COMPACT_ATOMS: atom_id res chain seq x y z
N MET A 1 22.00 15.83 -13.66
CA MET A 1 20.76 15.29 -14.25
C MET A 1 20.96 14.25 -15.36
N LYS A 2 21.95 14.36 -16.27
CA LYS A 2 22.10 13.36 -17.34
C LYS A 2 22.64 11.99 -16.89
N THR A 3 23.48 11.93 -15.86
CA THR A 3 24.10 10.68 -15.40
C THR A 3 23.15 9.81 -14.55
N GLY A 4 22.32 10.39 -13.70
CA GLY A 4 21.35 9.62 -12.91
C GLY A 4 20.25 9.02 -13.78
N LYS A 5 19.70 9.77 -14.73
CA LYS A 5 18.72 9.25 -15.70
C LYS A 5 19.32 8.17 -16.62
N ALA A 6 20.58 8.33 -17.05
CA ALA A 6 21.24 7.33 -17.87
C ALA A 6 21.47 6.02 -17.09
N ASN A 7 21.84 6.09 -15.81
CA ASN A 7 22.00 4.92 -14.95
C ASN A 7 20.65 4.23 -14.64
N ALA A 8 19.56 5.00 -14.47
CA ALA A 8 18.23 4.45 -14.24
C ALA A 8 17.68 3.74 -15.49
N VAL A 9 17.85 4.34 -16.66
CA VAL A 9 17.48 3.73 -17.95
C VAL A 9 18.32 2.47 -18.19
N ALA A 10 19.63 2.51 -17.94
CA ALA A 10 20.51 1.35 -18.11
C ALA A 10 20.15 0.21 -17.13
N ARG A 11 19.75 0.50 -15.89
CA ARG A 11 19.29 -0.51 -14.93
C ARG A 11 17.93 -1.10 -15.32
N ALA A 12 17.00 -0.27 -15.81
CA ALA A 12 15.71 -0.74 -16.34
C ALA A 12 15.89 -1.60 -17.60
N GLU A 13 16.83 -1.23 -18.48
CA GLU A 13 17.20 -2.04 -19.66
C GLU A 13 17.93 -3.34 -19.26
N GLN A 14 18.76 -3.32 -18.24
CA GLN A 14 19.39 -4.52 -17.68
C GLN A 14 18.36 -5.47 -17.06
N ALA A 15 17.36 -4.95 -16.34
CA ALA A 15 16.28 -5.76 -15.80
C ALA A 15 15.43 -6.37 -16.92
N ARG A 16 15.15 -5.62 -17.98
CA ARG A 16 14.49 -6.13 -19.21
C ARG A 16 15.33 -7.19 -19.92
N ALA A 17 16.64 -6.97 -20.06
CA ALA A 17 17.57 -7.90 -20.69
C ALA A 17 17.80 -9.17 -19.86
N ALA A 18 17.59 -9.13 -18.55
CA ALA A 18 17.64 -10.29 -17.66
C ALA A 18 16.39 -11.20 -17.75
N GLY A 19 15.47 -10.94 -18.69
CA GLY A 19 14.30 -11.77 -18.92
C GLY A 19 13.14 -11.55 -17.94
N PHE A 20 13.20 -10.49 -17.13
CA PHE A 20 12.09 -10.09 -16.26
C PHE A 20 11.02 -9.35 -17.06
N VAL A 21 10.35 -10.09 -17.91
CA VAL A 21 9.24 -9.56 -18.71
C VAL A 21 7.97 -9.73 -17.89
N ALA A 22 7.14 -8.69 -17.88
CA ALA A 22 5.83 -8.80 -17.28
C ALA A 22 5.06 -9.99 -17.89
N PRO A 23 4.19 -10.65 -17.11
CA PRO A 23 3.55 -11.91 -17.48
C PRO A 23 2.59 -11.83 -18.68
N HIS A 24 2.45 -10.68 -19.33
CA HIS A 24 1.61 -10.48 -20.50
C HIS A 24 2.32 -10.75 -21.84
N THR A 25 3.60 -11.13 -21.84
CA THR A 25 4.27 -11.59 -23.06
C THR A 25 4.21 -13.12 -23.12
N SER A 26 3.19 -13.63 -23.74
CA SER A 26 3.08 -15.07 -24.02
C SER A 26 3.85 -15.41 -25.31
N PRO A 27 4.51 -16.56 -25.39
CA PRO A 27 5.16 -17.04 -26.59
C PRO A 27 4.20 -17.54 -27.68
N ASN A 28 2.89 -17.48 -27.48
CA ASN A 28 1.90 -17.96 -28.44
C ASN A 28 1.53 -16.84 -29.45
N PRO A 29 1.52 -17.08 -30.78
CA PRO A 29 1.13 -16.06 -31.78
C PRO A 29 -0.26 -15.44 -31.58
N VAL A 30 -1.19 -16.14 -30.94
CA VAL A 30 -2.51 -15.59 -30.55
C VAL A 30 -2.36 -14.53 -29.45
N ASP A 31 -1.28 -14.56 -28.72
CA ASP A 31 -0.98 -13.63 -27.62
C ASP A 31 -0.29 -12.33 -28.07
N ASP A 32 0.11 -12.22 -29.36
CA ASP A 32 0.55 -10.93 -29.93
C ASP A 32 -0.57 -9.87 -29.86
N ALA A 33 -1.85 -10.30 -29.79
CA ALA A 33 -2.97 -9.40 -29.54
C ALA A 33 -2.96 -8.74 -28.16
N THR A 34 -2.20 -9.30 -27.20
CA THR A 34 -2.02 -8.76 -25.86
C THR A 34 -0.67 -8.06 -25.66
N ALA A 35 0.17 -8.04 -26.70
CA ALA A 35 1.42 -7.30 -26.68
C ALA A 35 1.16 -5.78 -26.55
N PRO A 36 2.04 -5.04 -25.85
CA PRO A 36 1.94 -3.58 -25.81
C PRO A 36 1.91 -2.98 -27.20
N THR A 37 0.93 -2.11 -27.45
CA THR A 37 0.81 -1.40 -28.72
C THR A 37 1.40 0.00 -28.60
N TRP A 38 2.16 0.42 -29.61
CA TRP A 38 2.82 1.71 -29.66
C TRP A 38 2.34 2.46 -30.93
N ALA A 39 1.73 3.64 -30.73
CA ALA A 39 1.53 4.56 -31.82
C ALA A 39 2.84 5.26 -32.15
N GLN A 40 3.20 5.30 -33.44
CA GLN A 40 4.39 6.01 -33.93
C GLN A 40 4.02 7.36 -34.54
N SER A 41 4.96 8.28 -34.59
CA SER A 41 4.74 9.56 -35.26
C SER A 41 4.41 9.34 -36.75
N GLY A 42 3.26 9.84 -37.16
CA GLY A 42 2.72 9.67 -38.51
C GLY A 42 1.74 8.50 -38.68
N ASP A 43 1.52 7.70 -37.64
CA ASP A 43 0.47 6.68 -37.67
C ASP A 43 -0.91 7.33 -37.74
N ARG A 44 -1.77 6.80 -38.61
CA ARG A 44 -3.16 7.20 -38.67
C ARG A 44 -3.99 6.53 -37.60
N VAL A 45 -4.98 7.24 -37.08
CA VAL A 45 -6.04 6.65 -36.26
C VAL A 45 -6.75 5.55 -37.05
N THR A 46 -7.08 4.47 -36.38
CA THR A 46 -7.84 3.35 -36.98
C THR A 46 -9.12 3.07 -36.20
N THR A 47 -10.03 2.33 -36.80
CA THR A 47 -11.10 1.63 -36.08
C THR A 47 -10.55 0.45 -35.29
N ALA A 48 -11.37 -0.17 -34.44
CA ALA A 48 -11.01 -1.42 -33.74
C ALA A 48 -10.72 -2.59 -34.70
N GLN A 49 -11.22 -2.52 -35.96
CA GLN A 49 -10.94 -3.52 -37.00
C GLN A 49 -9.71 -3.16 -37.87
N GLY A 50 -8.96 -2.10 -37.50
CA GLY A 50 -7.73 -1.70 -38.18
C GLY A 50 -7.92 -0.86 -39.44
N LEU A 51 -9.15 -0.36 -39.76
CA LEU A 51 -9.37 0.52 -40.87
C LEU A 51 -8.81 1.91 -40.56
N ARG A 52 -7.94 2.41 -41.44
CA ARG A 52 -7.33 3.73 -41.30
C ARG A 52 -8.34 4.84 -41.62
N ILE A 53 -8.39 5.85 -40.74
CA ILE A 53 -9.27 7.00 -40.82
C ILE A 53 -8.49 8.19 -41.38
N ASP A 54 -9.05 8.90 -42.34
CA ASP A 54 -8.42 10.05 -42.99
C ASP A 54 -8.65 11.36 -42.21
N ASP A 55 -9.84 11.56 -41.65
CA ASP A 55 -10.21 12.70 -40.82
C ASP A 55 -10.76 12.22 -39.45
N ALA A 56 -10.03 12.50 -38.40
CA ALA A 56 -10.41 12.17 -37.01
C ALA A 56 -11.00 13.37 -36.23
N ASP A 57 -11.07 14.56 -36.87
CA ASP A 57 -11.54 15.80 -36.25
C ASP A 57 -13.00 16.11 -36.58
N ASN A 58 -13.46 15.70 -37.76
CA ASN A 58 -14.80 16.02 -38.24
C ASN A 58 -15.65 14.77 -38.41
N SER A 59 -16.91 14.85 -37.95
CA SER A 59 -17.92 13.83 -38.23
C SER A 59 -18.49 13.98 -39.67
N LEU A 60 -18.97 12.87 -40.24
CA LEU A 60 -19.65 12.86 -41.53
C LEU A 60 -20.93 13.70 -41.47
N LYS A 61 -21.11 14.60 -42.43
CA LYS A 61 -22.26 15.53 -42.49
C LYS A 61 -22.92 15.57 -43.86
N ALA A 62 -24.20 15.87 -43.88
CA ALA A 62 -24.94 16.20 -45.10
C ALA A 62 -24.70 17.66 -45.50
N GLY A 63 -23.51 17.97 -46.04
CA GLY A 63 -23.03 19.31 -46.34
C GLY A 63 -22.33 19.98 -45.16
N VAL A 64 -21.50 21.01 -45.42
CA VAL A 64 -20.59 21.63 -44.43
C VAL A 64 -21.28 22.09 -43.14
N ARG A 65 -22.53 22.54 -43.22
CA ARG A 65 -23.37 22.98 -42.10
C ARG A 65 -24.57 22.06 -41.86
N GLY A 66 -24.60 20.92 -42.52
CA GLY A 66 -25.70 19.98 -42.41
C GLY A 66 -25.60 19.11 -41.12
N PRO A 67 -26.63 18.30 -40.88
CA PRO A 67 -26.63 17.38 -39.74
C PRO A 67 -25.53 16.33 -39.85
N THR A 68 -25.01 15.88 -38.70
CA THR A 68 -24.14 14.73 -38.61
C THR A 68 -24.93 13.46 -38.94
N LEU A 69 -24.31 12.57 -39.70
CA LEU A 69 -24.94 11.33 -40.17
C LEU A 69 -24.45 10.13 -39.35
N MET A 70 -25.39 9.27 -38.98
CA MET A 70 -25.05 8.03 -38.26
C MET A 70 -24.42 6.95 -39.15
N ASP A 71 -24.22 7.19 -40.43
CA ASP A 71 -23.40 6.41 -41.34
C ASP A 71 -21.90 6.49 -40.96
N ASP A 72 -21.51 7.51 -40.18
CA ASP A 72 -20.18 7.66 -39.64
C ASP A 72 -19.92 6.55 -38.57
N PHE A 73 -19.39 5.43 -39.04
CA PHE A 73 -19.08 4.32 -38.17
C PHE A 73 -17.92 4.60 -37.19
N HIS A 74 -16.97 5.48 -37.59
CA HIS A 74 -15.88 5.88 -36.69
C HIS A 74 -16.39 6.69 -35.50
N LEU A 75 -17.31 7.65 -35.77
CA LEU A 75 -17.99 8.41 -34.72
C LEU A 75 -18.73 7.47 -33.73
N ARG A 76 -19.53 6.52 -34.28
CA ARG A 76 -20.28 5.57 -33.47
C ARG A 76 -19.37 4.70 -32.62
N GLU A 77 -18.34 4.11 -33.21
CA GLU A 77 -17.37 3.24 -32.49
C GLU A 77 -16.66 4.02 -31.40
N LYS A 78 -16.18 5.24 -31.69
CA LYS A 78 -15.48 6.11 -30.76
C LYS A 78 -16.34 6.48 -29.54
N ILE A 79 -17.60 6.89 -29.76
CA ILE A 79 -18.53 7.25 -28.68
C ILE A 79 -18.94 5.99 -27.90
N THR A 80 -19.28 4.90 -28.58
CA THR A 80 -19.69 3.65 -27.93
C THR A 80 -18.59 3.14 -27.01
N HIS A 81 -17.33 3.14 -27.44
CA HIS A 81 -16.23 2.73 -26.59
C HIS A 81 -16.07 3.68 -25.39
N PHE A 82 -16.09 4.99 -25.63
CA PHE A 82 -15.97 6.01 -24.58
C PHE A 82 -17.03 5.86 -23.48
N ASP A 83 -18.28 5.60 -23.85
CA ASP A 83 -19.38 5.42 -22.91
C ASP A 83 -19.21 4.18 -22.01
N HIS A 84 -18.31 3.25 -22.39
CA HIS A 84 -18.07 1.98 -21.68
C HIS A 84 -16.64 1.84 -21.11
N GLU A 85 -15.90 2.95 -20.98
CA GLU A 85 -14.52 2.96 -20.45
C GLU A 85 -14.43 2.89 -18.92
N ARG A 86 -15.53 2.64 -18.24
CA ARG A 86 -15.56 2.51 -16.78
C ARG A 86 -16.00 1.12 -16.39
N ILE A 87 -15.29 0.58 -15.37
CA ILE A 87 -15.72 -0.61 -14.63
C ILE A 87 -16.06 -0.18 -13.21
N PRO A 88 -16.86 -0.94 -12.47
CA PRO A 88 -17.08 -0.67 -11.05
C PRO A 88 -15.74 -0.54 -10.31
N GLU A 89 -15.62 0.46 -9.44
CA GLU A 89 -14.47 0.53 -8.54
C GLU A 89 -14.50 -0.64 -7.55
N ARG A 90 -13.34 -0.96 -6.95
CA ARG A 90 -13.30 -1.96 -5.87
C ARG A 90 -14.16 -1.48 -4.69
N ILE A 91 -14.89 -2.39 -4.09
CA ILE A 91 -15.78 -2.09 -2.93
C ILE A 91 -15.00 -1.42 -1.80
N VAL A 92 -13.80 -1.89 -1.55
CA VAL A 92 -12.77 -1.24 -0.74
C VAL A 92 -11.44 -1.26 -1.53
N HIS A 93 -10.47 -0.44 -1.18
CA HIS A 93 -9.21 -0.29 -1.91
C HIS A 93 -9.36 0.30 -3.33
N ALA A 94 -10.37 1.14 -3.57
CA ALA A 94 -10.62 1.74 -4.88
C ALA A 94 -9.46 2.64 -5.35
N ARG A 95 -8.97 3.50 -4.45
CA ARG A 95 -7.81 4.36 -4.69
C ARG A 95 -6.51 3.60 -4.47
N GLY A 96 -5.59 3.59 -5.45
CA GLY A 96 -4.29 2.94 -5.29
C GLY A 96 -3.34 3.14 -6.45
N ALA A 97 -2.13 2.63 -6.31
CA ALA A 97 -1.08 2.58 -7.31
C ALA A 97 -0.37 1.23 -7.24
N ALA A 98 0.29 0.83 -8.33
CA ALA A 98 0.97 -0.45 -8.39
C ALA A 98 2.31 -0.36 -9.12
N ALA A 99 3.13 -1.38 -8.93
CA ALA A 99 4.38 -1.55 -9.64
C ALA A 99 4.67 -3.04 -9.87
N HIS A 100 5.37 -3.31 -10.96
CA HIS A 100 6.01 -4.60 -11.17
C HIS A 100 7.30 -4.69 -10.34
N GLY A 101 7.65 -5.89 -9.95
CA GLY A 101 8.84 -6.14 -9.17
C GLY A 101 9.37 -7.55 -9.35
N ILE A 102 10.42 -7.81 -8.62
CA ILE A 102 11.06 -9.11 -8.52
C ILE A 102 11.17 -9.44 -7.05
N PHE A 103 10.75 -10.62 -6.70
CA PHE A 103 11.00 -11.22 -5.40
C PHE A 103 12.14 -12.22 -5.54
N GLU A 104 13.14 -12.10 -4.66
CA GLU A 104 14.25 -13.05 -4.53
C GLU A 104 14.21 -13.67 -3.13
N ALA A 105 14.11 -14.99 -3.04
CA ALA A 105 14.17 -15.71 -1.78
C ALA A 105 15.63 -15.81 -1.31
N THR A 106 16.14 -14.78 -0.65
CA THR A 106 17.55 -14.68 -0.23
C THR A 106 17.91 -15.68 0.87
N ASP A 107 17.01 -15.91 1.79
CA ASP A 107 17.21 -16.78 2.96
C ASP A 107 16.48 -18.13 2.83
N GLY A 108 15.34 -18.15 2.14
CA GLY A 108 14.55 -19.35 1.88
C GLY A 108 13.77 -19.88 3.10
N LEU A 109 12.84 -20.80 2.82
CA LEU A 109 11.98 -21.46 3.83
C LEU A 109 11.85 -22.97 3.59
N GLU A 110 12.80 -23.63 2.94
CA GLU A 110 12.71 -25.04 2.54
C GLU A 110 12.50 -25.99 3.73
N ASP A 111 12.93 -25.57 4.93
CA ASP A 111 12.77 -26.35 6.15
C ASP A 111 11.32 -26.43 6.63
N ILE A 112 10.48 -25.42 6.36
CA ILE A 112 9.10 -25.34 6.82
C ILE A 112 8.06 -25.23 5.68
N CYS A 113 8.48 -24.96 4.42
CA CYS A 113 7.59 -24.77 3.29
C CYS A 113 8.09 -25.50 2.04
N ALA A 114 7.20 -26.21 1.36
CA ALA A 114 7.50 -26.92 0.12
C ALA A 114 7.47 -26.01 -1.12
N ALA A 115 6.91 -24.81 -1.04
CA ALA A 115 6.73 -23.88 -2.15
C ALA A 115 8.06 -23.56 -2.85
N ALA A 116 8.12 -23.79 -4.16
CA ALA A 116 9.36 -23.65 -4.92
C ALA A 116 9.89 -22.21 -4.97
N PHE A 117 9.00 -21.21 -5.00
CA PHE A 117 9.40 -19.79 -5.06
C PHE A 117 10.00 -19.27 -3.75
N LEU A 118 9.85 -20.00 -2.63
CA LEU A 118 10.44 -19.70 -1.32
C LEU A 118 11.74 -20.46 -1.07
N ARG A 119 12.27 -21.18 -2.06
CA ARG A 119 13.58 -21.82 -1.93
C ARG A 119 14.68 -20.79 -2.12
N ARG A 120 15.74 -20.90 -1.33
CA ARG A 120 16.87 -19.98 -1.40
C ARG A 120 17.38 -19.82 -2.84
N GLY A 121 17.52 -18.57 -3.29
CA GLY A 121 17.95 -18.18 -4.62
C GLY A 121 16.86 -18.24 -5.69
N ALA A 122 15.63 -18.62 -5.34
CA ALA A 122 14.50 -18.56 -6.28
C ALA A 122 14.11 -17.11 -6.54
N MET A 123 13.89 -16.80 -7.82
CA MET A 123 13.43 -15.47 -8.26
C MET A 123 12.05 -15.60 -8.90
N SER A 124 11.14 -14.70 -8.54
CA SER A 124 9.78 -14.67 -9.06
C SER A 124 9.39 -13.25 -9.49
N PRO A 125 8.87 -13.06 -10.71
CA PRO A 125 8.21 -11.82 -11.07
C PRO A 125 7.02 -11.57 -10.14
N SER A 126 6.75 -10.30 -9.87
CA SER A 126 5.65 -9.90 -8.99
C SER A 126 4.96 -8.64 -9.49
N PHE A 127 3.73 -8.45 -9.00
CA PHE A 127 3.00 -7.20 -9.16
C PHE A 127 2.38 -6.81 -7.82
N THR A 128 2.79 -5.65 -7.31
CA THR A 128 2.36 -5.16 -6.00
C THR A 128 1.47 -3.94 -6.16
N ARG A 129 0.31 -3.95 -5.50
CA ARG A 129 -0.61 -2.82 -5.46
C ARG A 129 -0.78 -2.32 -4.04
N PHE A 130 -0.52 -1.02 -3.87
CA PHE A 130 -0.83 -0.26 -2.67
C PHE A 130 -2.14 0.50 -2.84
N SER A 131 -2.87 0.75 -1.75
CA SER A 131 -4.16 1.45 -1.81
C SER A 131 -4.54 2.03 -0.46
N THR A 132 -5.41 3.05 -0.45
CA THR A 132 -6.25 3.33 0.72
C THR A 132 -7.35 2.27 0.82
N VAL A 133 -8.15 2.26 1.89
CA VAL A 133 -9.22 1.26 2.07
C VAL A 133 -10.60 1.87 1.87
N ALA A 134 -10.92 2.95 2.57
CA ALA A 134 -12.26 3.49 2.65
C ALA A 134 -12.62 4.41 1.46
N GLY A 135 -11.65 5.18 0.97
CA GLY A 135 -11.85 6.22 -0.04
C GLY A 135 -12.27 5.70 -1.41
N SER A 136 -13.06 6.51 -2.13
CA SER A 136 -13.36 6.29 -3.54
C SER A 136 -12.09 6.39 -4.40
N ARG A 137 -12.18 5.98 -5.66
CA ARG A 137 -11.05 6.07 -6.61
C ARG A 137 -10.50 7.51 -6.75
N GLY A 138 -11.33 8.52 -6.59
CA GLY A 138 -10.97 9.94 -6.68
C GLY A 138 -10.54 10.59 -5.37
N SER A 139 -10.48 9.86 -4.25
CA SER A 139 -10.04 10.39 -2.95
C SER A 139 -8.54 10.68 -2.91
N ALA A 140 -8.06 11.39 -1.87
CA ALA A 140 -6.65 11.70 -1.71
C ALA A 140 -5.85 10.49 -1.16
N ASP A 141 -4.61 10.34 -1.63
CA ASP A 141 -3.69 9.28 -1.18
C ASP A 141 -3.31 9.41 0.29
N THR A 142 -3.20 10.63 0.82
CA THR A 142 -2.67 10.90 2.16
C THR A 142 -3.74 10.90 3.26
N ALA A 143 -5.01 10.59 2.94
CA ALA A 143 -6.06 10.47 3.94
C ALA A 143 -5.66 9.49 5.07
N ARG A 144 -6.09 9.78 6.31
CA ARG A 144 -5.98 8.84 7.44
C ARG A 144 -6.83 7.61 7.14
N ASP A 145 -6.17 6.51 6.84
CA ASP A 145 -6.80 5.26 6.45
C ASP A 145 -5.78 4.11 6.54
N VAL A 146 -6.25 2.89 6.59
CA VAL A 146 -5.43 1.70 6.35
C VAL A 146 -4.87 1.75 4.93
N ARG A 147 -3.68 1.20 4.73
CA ARG A 147 -3.13 0.98 3.38
C ARG A 147 -3.14 -0.49 3.04
N GLY A 148 -3.77 -0.82 1.90
CA GLY A 148 -3.62 -2.15 1.30
C GLY A 148 -2.19 -2.36 0.80
N PHE A 149 -1.69 -3.57 0.95
CA PHE A 149 -0.41 -4.04 0.44
C PHE A 149 -0.63 -5.44 -0.12
N ALA A 150 -0.99 -5.54 -1.39
CA ALA A 150 -1.28 -6.80 -2.06
C ALA A 150 -0.21 -7.11 -3.10
N THR A 151 0.43 -8.26 -2.99
CA THR A 151 1.46 -8.73 -3.91
C THR A 151 1.02 -10.04 -4.56
N LYS A 152 1.03 -10.07 -5.88
CA LYS A 152 0.88 -11.27 -6.72
C LYS A 152 2.27 -11.74 -7.13
N PHE A 153 2.60 -12.98 -6.81
CA PHE A 153 3.81 -13.66 -7.25
C PHE A 153 3.44 -14.59 -8.42
N TYR A 154 4.11 -14.42 -9.52
CA TYR A 154 3.94 -15.28 -10.70
C TYR A 154 4.96 -16.42 -10.62
N THR A 155 4.57 -17.54 -10.01
CA THR A 155 5.47 -18.67 -9.79
C THR A 155 5.31 -19.74 -10.86
N ALA A 156 6.27 -20.66 -10.94
CA ALA A 156 6.17 -21.82 -11.82
C ALA A 156 5.10 -22.84 -11.37
N GLU A 157 4.61 -22.73 -10.14
CA GLU A 157 3.60 -23.60 -9.54
C GLU A 157 2.19 -22.98 -9.53
N GLY A 158 2.04 -21.78 -10.08
CA GLY A 158 0.81 -20.98 -10.08
C GLY A 158 1.01 -19.59 -9.50
N ASN A 159 -0.02 -18.76 -9.49
CA ASN A 159 0.02 -17.48 -8.81
C ASN A 159 -0.17 -17.68 -7.30
N PHE A 160 0.68 -17.03 -6.52
CA PHE A 160 0.46 -16.84 -5.08
C PHE A 160 0.16 -15.39 -4.80
N ASP A 161 -0.91 -15.11 -4.05
CA ASP A 161 -1.30 -13.75 -3.70
C ASP A 161 -1.20 -13.53 -2.18
N LEU A 162 -0.28 -12.66 -1.74
CA LEU A 162 -0.24 -12.18 -0.37
C LEU A 162 -1.01 -10.87 -0.28
N VAL A 163 -2.25 -10.95 0.22
CA VAL A 163 -3.20 -9.83 0.22
C VAL A 163 -3.32 -9.26 1.62
N GLY A 164 -2.43 -8.32 1.92
CA GLY A 164 -2.25 -7.74 3.24
C GLY A 164 -2.53 -6.25 3.34
N ASN A 165 -2.20 -5.69 4.50
CA ASN A 165 -2.33 -4.27 4.84
C ASN A 165 -1.06 -3.77 5.55
N ASN A 166 -0.94 -2.44 5.71
CA ASN A 166 0.12 -1.83 6.52
C ASN A 166 -0.14 -1.88 8.04
N ILE A 167 -1.22 -2.49 8.46
CA ILE A 167 -1.61 -2.70 9.86
C ILE A 167 -1.81 -4.19 10.06
N PRO A 168 -1.27 -4.81 11.14
CA PRO A 168 -1.25 -6.26 11.33
C PRO A 168 -2.56 -6.86 11.80
N VAL A 169 -3.54 -6.04 12.17
CA VAL A 169 -4.84 -6.43 12.72
C VAL A 169 -5.99 -5.84 11.91
N PHE A 170 -7.23 -6.26 12.21
CA PHE A 170 -8.41 -5.76 11.52
C PHE A 170 -9.51 -5.33 12.50
N PHE A 171 -10.56 -4.66 12.01
CA PHE A 171 -11.65 -4.09 12.82
C PHE A 171 -12.62 -5.12 13.40
N ILE A 172 -12.73 -6.27 12.77
CA ILE A 172 -13.75 -7.29 13.05
C ILE A 172 -13.14 -8.68 13.08
N GLN A 173 -13.72 -9.56 13.89
CA GLN A 173 -13.31 -10.94 14.06
C GLN A 173 -13.98 -11.93 13.09
N ASP A 174 -15.14 -11.55 12.54
CA ASP A 174 -15.93 -12.42 11.66
C ASP A 174 -16.34 -11.66 10.39
N GLY A 175 -16.17 -12.28 9.23
CA GLY A 175 -16.50 -11.69 7.94
C GLY A 175 -17.98 -11.38 7.73
N LEU A 176 -18.89 -11.94 8.54
CA LEU A 176 -20.31 -11.58 8.52
C LEU A 176 -20.53 -10.08 8.80
N LYS A 177 -19.64 -9.46 9.59
CA LYS A 177 -19.72 -8.03 9.96
C LYS A 177 -19.10 -7.11 8.90
N PHE A 178 -18.41 -7.66 7.87
CA PHE A 178 -17.68 -6.84 6.91
C PHE A 178 -18.55 -5.87 6.12
N PRO A 179 -19.75 -6.26 5.60
CA PRO A 179 -20.62 -5.32 4.92
C PRO A 179 -21.07 -4.15 5.82
N ASP A 180 -21.44 -4.42 7.07
CA ASP A 180 -21.90 -3.40 8.01
C ASP A 180 -20.76 -2.44 8.38
N PHE A 181 -19.55 -2.97 8.60
CA PHE A 181 -18.36 -2.17 8.82
C PHE A 181 -18.09 -1.23 7.62
N VAL A 182 -18.14 -1.78 6.40
CA VAL A 182 -17.90 -0.97 5.18
C VAL A 182 -18.98 0.09 4.99
N HIS A 183 -20.26 -0.24 5.21
CA HIS A 183 -21.36 0.74 5.16
C HIS A 183 -21.15 1.86 6.18
N SER A 184 -20.64 1.55 7.38
CA SER A 184 -20.42 2.56 8.42
C SER A 184 -19.34 3.58 8.08
N VAL A 185 -18.35 3.21 7.27
CA VAL A 185 -17.22 4.08 6.91
C VAL A 185 -17.39 4.77 5.54
N LYS A 186 -18.33 4.31 4.73
CA LYS A 186 -18.67 4.94 3.44
C LYS A 186 -19.54 6.20 3.62
N PRO A 187 -19.70 7.03 2.58
CA PRO A 187 -20.65 8.15 2.60
C PRO A 187 -22.05 7.72 3.00
N GLU A 188 -22.76 8.58 3.73
CA GLU A 188 -24.13 8.34 4.13
C GLU A 188 -25.06 8.26 2.91
N PRO A 189 -26.00 7.32 2.87
CA PRO A 189 -26.77 7.01 1.66
C PRO A 189 -27.77 8.07 1.23
N ASP A 190 -28.15 8.99 2.13
CA ASP A 190 -29.11 10.07 1.86
C ASP A 190 -28.48 11.30 1.19
N ARG A 191 -27.18 11.52 1.38
CA ARG A 191 -26.49 12.75 0.95
C ARG A 191 -25.09 12.56 0.38
N GLU A 192 -24.57 11.32 0.35
CA GLU A 192 -23.25 10.96 -0.18
C GLU A 192 -22.07 11.72 0.46
N ILE A 193 -22.19 12.10 1.73
CA ILE A 193 -21.12 12.70 2.55
C ILE A 193 -20.97 11.95 3.88
N PRO A 194 -19.76 11.97 4.48
CA PRO A 194 -18.47 12.52 4.00
C PRO A 194 -17.84 11.60 2.95
N GLN A 195 -16.83 12.12 2.24
CA GLN A 195 -15.99 11.33 1.34
C GLN A 195 -15.15 10.34 2.16
N ALA A 196 -15.69 9.16 2.41
CA ALA A 196 -15.06 8.01 3.06
C ALA A 196 -13.97 8.40 4.09
N ALA A 197 -14.38 9.04 5.15
CA ALA A 197 -13.55 9.45 6.27
C ALA A 197 -14.11 8.87 7.56
N SER A 198 -13.23 8.61 8.52
CA SER A 198 -13.64 8.17 9.86
C SER A 198 -14.20 9.30 10.75
N ALA A 199 -14.25 10.54 10.24
CA ALA A 199 -14.71 11.72 10.99
C ALA A 199 -16.23 11.95 10.87
N HIS A 200 -17.06 10.96 11.18
CA HIS A 200 -18.52 11.07 11.18
C HIS A 200 -19.20 10.01 12.05
N ASP A 201 -20.48 10.24 12.39
CA ASP A 201 -21.23 9.45 13.36
C ASP A 201 -21.33 7.97 13.01
N THR A 202 -21.60 7.60 11.78
CA THR A 202 -21.86 6.19 11.40
C THR A 202 -20.68 5.27 11.67
N PHE A 203 -19.47 5.73 11.35
CA PHE A 203 -18.26 4.96 11.64
C PHE A 203 -18.08 4.77 13.16
N TRP A 204 -18.14 5.86 13.92
CA TRP A 204 -17.92 5.82 15.36
C TRP A 204 -19.05 5.12 16.11
N ASP A 205 -20.28 5.18 15.59
CA ASP A 205 -21.40 4.40 16.14
C ASP A 205 -21.11 2.90 16.04
N PHE A 206 -20.77 2.42 14.83
CA PHE A 206 -20.45 1.01 14.61
C PHE A 206 -19.30 0.54 15.51
N VAL A 207 -18.14 1.21 15.45
CA VAL A 207 -16.95 0.75 16.18
C VAL A 207 -17.07 0.91 17.70
N SER A 208 -17.85 1.87 18.21
CA SER A 208 -18.10 2.00 19.65
C SER A 208 -19.02 0.91 20.19
N LEU A 209 -19.88 0.33 19.35
CA LEU A 209 -20.74 -0.81 19.66
C LEU A 209 -20.07 -2.17 19.40
N GLN A 210 -18.92 -2.18 18.72
CA GLN A 210 -18.11 -3.36 18.44
C GLN A 210 -16.73 -3.21 19.10
N PRO A 211 -16.59 -3.52 20.40
CA PRO A 211 -15.34 -3.30 21.15
C PRO A 211 -14.16 -4.10 20.59
N GLU A 212 -14.38 -5.16 19.83
CA GLU A 212 -13.34 -5.89 19.08
C GLU A 212 -12.56 -5.00 18.12
N SER A 213 -13.13 -3.86 17.69
CA SER A 213 -12.47 -2.89 16.82
C SER A 213 -11.40 -2.03 17.53
N THR A 214 -11.36 -2.04 18.87
CA THR A 214 -10.58 -1.08 19.66
C THR A 214 -9.08 -1.18 19.35
N HIS A 215 -8.53 -2.37 19.25
CA HIS A 215 -7.10 -2.52 18.90
C HIS A 215 -6.78 -1.91 17.53
N MET A 216 -7.59 -2.21 16.52
CA MET A 216 -7.43 -1.62 15.20
C MET A 216 -7.58 -0.09 15.19
N LEU A 217 -8.47 0.46 16.03
CA LEU A 217 -8.63 1.91 16.18
C LEU A 217 -7.37 2.58 16.72
N MET A 218 -6.64 1.95 17.64
CA MET A 218 -5.35 2.48 18.10
C MET A 218 -4.37 2.65 16.94
N TRP A 219 -4.30 1.66 16.05
CA TRP A 219 -3.47 1.72 14.85
C TRP A 219 -3.93 2.79 13.85
N VAL A 220 -5.22 2.88 13.58
CA VAL A 220 -5.77 3.87 12.62
C VAL A 220 -5.63 5.30 13.14
N MET A 221 -5.71 5.51 14.45
CA MET A 221 -5.49 6.84 15.06
C MET A 221 -4.01 7.15 15.28
N SER A 222 -3.10 6.20 15.11
CA SER A 222 -1.66 6.45 15.12
C SER A 222 -1.16 7.01 13.77
N ASP A 223 0.10 7.42 13.73
CA ASP A 223 0.75 7.90 12.52
C ASP A 223 0.96 6.78 11.47
N ARG A 224 0.80 5.51 11.84
CA ARG A 224 0.81 4.35 10.91
C ARG A 224 -0.24 4.49 9.80
N ALA A 225 -1.35 5.18 10.06
CA ALA A 225 -2.42 5.41 9.09
C ALA A 225 -2.18 6.60 8.15
N ILE A 226 -1.06 7.31 8.30
CA ILE A 226 -0.64 8.43 7.44
C ILE A 226 0.83 8.27 7.01
N PRO A 227 1.19 7.17 6.33
CA PRO A 227 2.58 6.93 5.93
C PRO A 227 3.11 8.07 5.06
N ARG A 228 4.42 8.34 5.18
CA ARG A 228 5.09 9.33 4.32
C ARG A 228 5.09 8.90 2.85
N SER A 229 5.21 7.60 2.60
CA SER A 229 5.29 7.01 1.26
C SER A 229 4.90 5.54 1.33
N TYR A 230 4.48 4.95 0.21
CA TYR A 230 4.36 3.50 0.13
C TYR A 230 5.69 2.80 0.43
N ALA A 231 6.84 3.39 0.03
CA ALA A 231 8.16 2.83 0.27
C ALA A 231 8.61 2.85 1.75
N THR A 232 7.88 3.53 2.64
CA THR A 232 8.23 3.71 4.05
C THR A 232 7.16 3.19 5.01
N MET A 233 6.32 2.27 4.56
CA MET A 233 5.33 1.59 5.40
C MET A 233 5.58 0.08 5.44
N GLU A 234 5.30 -0.53 6.57
CA GLU A 234 5.27 -1.98 6.71
C GLU A 234 4.08 -2.58 5.96
N GLY A 235 4.12 -3.90 5.79
CA GLY A 235 2.97 -4.68 5.32
C GLY A 235 2.83 -5.97 6.12
N PHE A 236 1.61 -6.44 6.27
CA PHE A 236 1.28 -7.62 7.05
C PHE A 236 0.28 -8.50 6.33
N GLY A 237 0.45 -9.81 6.41
CA GLY A 237 -0.53 -10.75 5.90
C GLY A 237 -1.85 -10.74 6.70
N VAL A 238 -1.86 -10.11 7.86
CA VAL A 238 -2.96 -9.99 8.85
C VAL A 238 -3.29 -11.36 9.47
N HIS A 239 -3.77 -12.27 8.65
CA HIS A 239 -4.17 -13.62 9.07
C HIS A 239 -2.97 -14.54 9.37
N THR A 240 -3.26 -15.60 10.08
CA THR A 240 -2.35 -16.73 10.22
C THR A 240 -2.54 -17.68 9.04
N PHE A 241 -1.43 -18.13 8.46
CA PHE A 241 -1.39 -19.14 7.41
C PHE A 241 -0.73 -20.41 7.92
N ARG A 242 -0.97 -21.54 7.26
CA ARG A 242 -0.30 -22.81 7.56
C ARG A 242 0.71 -23.11 6.47
N LEU A 243 1.95 -23.34 6.84
CA LEU A 243 2.96 -23.87 5.93
C LEU A 243 3.14 -25.37 6.15
N SER A 244 3.48 -26.08 5.07
CA SER A 244 3.87 -27.49 5.13
C SER A 244 5.15 -27.72 4.34
N ASN A 245 6.11 -28.41 4.92
CA ASN A 245 7.34 -28.77 4.24
C ASN A 245 7.19 -30.05 3.38
N ALA A 246 8.26 -30.44 2.69
CA ALA A 246 8.26 -31.61 1.82
C ALA A 246 8.01 -32.96 2.56
N LYS A 247 8.10 -32.97 3.89
CA LYS A 247 7.79 -34.13 4.73
C LYS A 247 6.35 -34.14 5.24
N GLY A 248 5.59 -33.06 5.00
CA GLY A 248 4.24 -32.88 5.51
C GLY A 248 4.19 -32.36 6.96
N GLU A 249 5.31 -31.92 7.52
CA GLU A 249 5.35 -31.23 8.81
C GLU A 249 4.78 -29.81 8.65
N THR A 250 3.94 -29.37 9.59
CA THR A 250 3.22 -28.10 9.49
C THR A 250 3.67 -27.10 10.54
N SER A 251 3.57 -25.82 10.18
CA SER A 251 3.80 -24.67 11.06
C SER A 251 2.77 -23.57 10.78
N LEU A 252 2.39 -22.82 11.80
CA LEU A 252 1.58 -21.61 11.64
C LEU A 252 2.49 -20.40 11.47
N VAL A 253 2.11 -19.49 10.56
CA VAL A 253 2.93 -18.31 10.27
C VAL A 253 2.11 -17.05 10.13
N LYS A 254 2.74 -15.90 10.47
CA LYS A 254 2.29 -14.57 10.08
C LYS A 254 3.33 -13.91 9.18
N TRP A 255 2.89 -13.34 8.05
CA TRP A 255 3.74 -12.69 7.06
C TRP A 255 3.96 -11.22 7.36
N HIS A 256 5.20 -10.76 7.20
CA HIS A 256 5.62 -9.38 7.41
C HIS A 256 6.39 -8.84 6.20
N TRP A 257 6.10 -7.60 5.81
CA TRP A 257 6.91 -6.80 4.91
C TRP A 257 7.58 -5.68 5.69
N LYS A 258 8.90 -5.64 5.72
CA LYS A 258 9.68 -4.57 6.34
C LYS A 258 10.33 -3.71 5.25
N PRO A 259 10.01 -2.39 5.17
CA PRO A 259 10.61 -1.51 4.16
C PRO A 259 12.10 -1.28 4.47
N THR A 260 12.96 -1.44 3.48
CA THR A 260 14.40 -1.16 3.64
C THR A 260 14.70 0.33 3.78
N ALA A 261 13.77 1.20 3.39
CA ALA A 261 13.85 2.65 3.58
C ALA A 261 13.49 3.13 4.99
N GLY A 262 13.20 2.20 5.92
CA GLY A 262 12.70 2.51 7.26
C GLY A 262 11.21 2.87 7.28
N ILE A 263 10.65 2.97 8.49
CA ILE A 263 9.22 3.23 8.70
C ILE A 263 9.06 4.71 9.05
N HIS A 264 8.35 5.45 8.20
CA HIS A 264 8.19 6.90 8.36
C HIS A 264 6.78 7.35 8.00
N SER A 265 6.26 8.29 8.78
CA SER A 265 4.92 8.86 8.58
C SER A 265 4.96 10.38 8.41
N LEU A 266 3.88 10.91 7.87
CA LEU A 266 3.56 12.33 7.89
C LEU A 266 3.13 12.73 9.31
N VAL A 267 3.07 14.02 9.59
CA VAL A 267 2.25 14.54 10.68
C VAL A 267 0.86 14.90 10.16
N TRP A 268 -0.13 15.04 11.05
CA TRP A 268 -1.53 15.21 10.61
C TRP A 268 -1.75 16.46 9.73
N GLN A 269 -1.11 17.58 10.06
CA GLN A 269 -1.21 18.80 9.26
C GLN A 269 -0.64 18.64 7.85
N GLU A 270 0.47 17.91 7.70
CA GLU A 270 1.03 17.58 6.37
C GLU A 270 0.07 16.71 5.56
N SER A 271 -0.48 15.67 6.19
CA SER A 271 -1.43 14.76 5.55
C SER A 271 -2.64 15.50 4.98
N GLN A 272 -3.23 16.42 5.78
CA GLN A 272 -4.35 17.24 5.33
C GLN A 272 -3.98 18.20 4.20
N LYS A 273 -2.84 18.89 4.34
CA LYS A 273 -2.38 19.86 3.35
C LYS A 273 -2.01 19.19 2.03
N LEU A 274 -1.28 18.08 2.06
CA LEU A 274 -0.96 17.27 0.89
C LEU A 274 -2.21 16.75 0.19
N GLY A 275 -3.20 16.29 0.94
CA GLY A 275 -4.47 15.84 0.38
C GLY A 275 -5.20 16.91 -0.44
N GLY A 276 -4.94 18.21 -0.14
CA GLY A 276 -5.49 19.34 -0.87
C GLY A 276 -4.63 19.81 -2.05
N ILE A 277 -3.31 19.88 -1.88
CA ILE A 277 -2.40 20.42 -2.91
C ILE A 277 -1.92 19.36 -3.91
N ASP A 278 -1.77 18.10 -3.47
CA ASP A 278 -1.40 16.96 -4.33
C ASP A 278 -2.12 15.68 -3.87
N PRO A 279 -3.38 15.47 -4.24
CA PRO A 279 -4.12 14.27 -3.88
C PRO A 279 -3.47 12.98 -4.40
N ASP A 280 -2.55 13.06 -5.37
CA ASP A 280 -1.81 11.94 -5.98
C ASP A 280 -0.41 11.73 -5.36
N TYR A 281 -0.14 12.28 -4.19
CA TYR A 281 1.20 12.36 -3.60
C TYR A 281 1.92 10.99 -3.50
N HIS A 282 1.29 9.98 -2.93
CA HIS A 282 1.90 8.65 -2.82
C HIS A 282 2.04 7.94 -4.17
N ARG A 283 1.06 8.12 -5.06
CA ARG A 283 1.08 7.58 -6.42
C ARG A 283 2.22 8.19 -7.21
N ARG A 284 2.41 9.52 -7.12
CA ARG A 284 3.49 10.27 -7.76
C ARG A 284 4.86 9.85 -7.21
N ASP A 285 5.00 9.75 -5.88
CA ASP A 285 6.24 9.32 -5.22
C ASP A 285 6.67 7.92 -5.70
N LEU A 286 5.77 6.94 -5.71
CA LEU A 286 6.06 5.59 -6.18
C LEU A 286 6.53 5.58 -7.64
N HIS A 287 5.79 6.27 -8.50
CA HIS A 287 6.12 6.34 -9.94
C HIS A 287 7.46 7.03 -10.17
N ALA A 288 7.70 8.17 -9.54
CA ALA A 288 8.92 8.95 -9.71
C ALA A 288 10.16 8.18 -9.20
N ARG A 289 10.07 7.54 -8.02
CA ARG A 289 11.15 6.70 -7.48
C ARG A 289 11.56 5.62 -8.47
N ILE A 290 10.62 4.88 -9.00
CA ILE A 290 10.89 3.80 -9.96
C ILE A 290 11.46 4.38 -11.26
N ALA A 291 10.92 5.48 -11.78
CA ALA A 291 11.38 6.13 -12.99
C ALA A 291 12.81 6.67 -12.88
N THR A 292 13.24 7.05 -11.68
CA THR A 292 14.61 7.56 -11.41
C THR A 292 15.59 6.47 -10.94
N GLY A 293 15.13 5.22 -10.75
CA GLY A 293 15.96 4.10 -10.30
C GLY A 293 16.11 3.97 -8.78
N GLY A 294 15.37 4.77 -7.99
CA GLY A 294 15.28 4.66 -6.52
C GLY A 294 14.27 3.60 -6.10
N PHE A 295 14.47 2.37 -6.54
CA PHE A 295 13.52 1.26 -6.41
C PHE A 295 13.13 0.99 -4.94
N PRO A 296 11.83 1.06 -4.60
CA PRO A 296 11.36 0.61 -3.29
C PRO A 296 11.68 -0.87 -3.07
N GLN A 297 12.20 -1.18 -1.87
CA GLN A 297 12.51 -2.55 -1.48
C GLN A 297 11.90 -2.90 -0.14
N TYR A 298 11.52 -4.18 0.00
CA TYR A 298 10.94 -4.72 1.21
C TYR A 298 11.53 -6.10 1.49
N GLU A 299 11.87 -6.33 2.74
CA GLU A 299 12.18 -7.67 3.22
C GLU A 299 10.87 -8.40 3.56
N LEU A 300 10.65 -9.56 2.95
CA LEU A 300 9.61 -10.49 3.39
C LEU A 300 10.16 -11.28 4.56
N GLY A 301 9.42 -11.32 5.63
CA GLY A 301 9.72 -12.15 6.80
C GLY A 301 8.50 -12.92 7.30
N VAL A 302 8.75 -13.88 8.16
CA VAL A 302 7.71 -14.69 8.81
C VAL A 302 7.95 -14.83 10.29
N GLN A 303 6.91 -14.74 11.08
CA GLN A 303 6.87 -15.31 12.43
C GLN A 303 6.44 -16.77 12.32
N VAL A 304 7.16 -17.69 12.95
CA VAL A 304 6.92 -19.13 12.83
C VAL A 304 6.52 -19.70 14.19
N MET A 305 5.33 -20.26 14.25
CA MET A 305 4.72 -20.79 15.47
C MET A 305 4.36 -22.27 15.29
N PRO A 306 4.33 -23.06 16.37
CA PRO A 306 3.89 -24.45 16.32
C PRO A 306 2.45 -24.57 15.81
N ASP A 307 2.18 -25.56 14.96
CA ASP A 307 0.81 -25.91 14.55
C ASP A 307 0.17 -26.81 15.60
N THR A 308 -0.40 -26.19 16.62
CA THR A 308 -1.08 -26.89 17.71
C THR A 308 -2.56 -27.09 17.39
N PRO A 309 -3.23 -28.12 17.95
CA PRO A 309 -4.65 -28.38 17.67
C PRO A 309 -5.60 -27.21 18.06
N ASP A 310 -5.22 -26.43 19.05
CA ASP A 310 -5.97 -25.24 19.51
C ASP A 310 -5.60 -23.95 18.77
N GLN A 311 -4.54 -24.00 17.94
CA GLN A 311 -4.03 -22.88 17.14
C GLN A 311 -3.80 -21.61 18.00
N THR A 312 -3.26 -21.81 19.20
CA THR A 312 -2.87 -20.73 20.11
C THR A 312 -1.34 -20.66 20.26
N PHE A 313 -0.82 -19.49 20.59
CA PHE A 313 0.59 -19.27 20.88
C PHE A 313 0.73 -18.24 22.01
N GLU A 314 1.40 -18.63 23.11
CA GLU A 314 1.61 -17.77 24.29
C GLU A 314 0.31 -17.08 24.78
N GLY A 315 -0.82 -17.82 24.77
CA GLY A 315 -2.13 -17.32 25.18
C GLY A 315 -2.85 -16.48 24.11
N ILE A 316 -2.25 -16.27 22.95
CA ILE A 316 -2.86 -15.54 21.82
C ILE A 316 -3.56 -16.55 20.92
N ASP A 317 -4.84 -16.34 20.64
CA ASP A 317 -5.57 -17.10 19.62
C ASP A 317 -5.15 -16.62 18.23
N LEU A 318 -4.50 -17.50 17.46
CA LEU A 318 -3.95 -17.18 16.14
C LEU A 318 -5.00 -17.06 15.04
N LEU A 319 -6.25 -17.44 15.33
CA LEU A 319 -7.40 -17.27 14.43
C LEU A 319 -8.14 -15.94 14.65
N ASP A 320 -7.78 -15.17 15.68
CA ASP A 320 -8.35 -13.85 15.92
C ASP A 320 -7.62 -12.78 15.08
N PRO A 321 -8.24 -12.22 14.03
CA PRO A 321 -7.60 -11.22 13.17
C PRO A 321 -7.46 -9.84 13.86
N THR A 322 -7.91 -9.69 15.09
CA THR A 322 -7.68 -8.48 15.91
C THR A 322 -6.43 -8.59 16.78
N LYS A 323 -5.72 -9.72 16.70
CA LYS A 323 -4.51 -10.01 17.49
C LYS A 323 -3.27 -10.05 16.63
N LEU A 324 -2.18 -9.54 17.17
CA LEU A 324 -0.81 -9.71 16.66
C LEU A 324 0.01 -10.60 17.61
N VAL A 325 1.12 -11.09 17.12
CA VAL A 325 2.15 -11.73 17.96
C VAL A 325 3.32 -10.76 18.09
N PRO A 326 3.64 -10.26 19.30
CA PRO A 326 4.81 -9.39 19.52
C PRO A 326 6.10 -10.02 19.01
N GLU A 327 6.99 -9.23 18.40
CA GLU A 327 8.28 -9.72 17.88
C GLU A 327 9.19 -10.24 18.99
N GLU A 328 9.01 -9.77 20.20
CA GLU A 328 9.73 -10.23 21.40
C GLU A 328 9.36 -11.66 21.81
N LEU A 329 8.13 -12.10 21.51
CA LEU A 329 7.67 -13.48 21.75
C LEU A 329 8.01 -14.40 20.57
N CYS A 330 7.90 -13.88 19.35
CA CYS A 330 8.18 -14.61 18.12
C CYS A 330 8.88 -13.69 17.11
N PRO A 331 10.23 -13.71 17.07
CA PRO A 331 10.99 -12.88 16.13
C PRO A 331 10.62 -13.15 14.66
N VAL A 332 10.65 -12.10 13.85
CA VAL A 332 10.43 -12.19 12.40
C VAL A 332 11.69 -12.77 11.74
N ARG A 333 11.59 -13.96 11.15
CA ARG A 333 12.63 -14.61 10.36
C ARG A 333 12.61 -14.06 8.92
N PRO A 334 13.73 -13.55 8.38
CA PRO A 334 13.81 -13.12 7.00
C PRO A 334 13.62 -14.29 6.01
N VAL A 335 13.04 -14.00 4.86
CA VAL A 335 12.72 -14.96 3.78
C VAL A 335 13.35 -14.52 2.47
N GLY A 336 13.17 -13.25 2.10
CA GLY A 336 13.64 -12.73 0.83
C GLY A 336 13.34 -11.25 0.64
N THR A 337 13.77 -10.73 -0.50
CA THR A 337 13.64 -9.30 -0.83
C THR A 337 12.74 -9.10 -2.05
N LEU A 338 11.78 -8.22 -1.92
CA LEU A 338 10.97 -7.68 -3.01
C LEU A 338 11.54 -6.34 -3.46
N THR A 339 11.87 -6.22 -4.75
CA THR A 339 12.30 -4.96 -5.37
C THR A 339 11.28 -4.52 -6.41
N LEU A 340 10.68 -3.35 -6.23
CA LEU A 340 9.75 -2.76 -7.21
C LEU A 340 10.54 -1.93 -8.21
N ASN A 341 10.70 -2.43 -9.44
CA ASN A 341 11.69 -1.91 -10.41
C ASN A 341 11.10 -1.46 -11.75
N ARG A 342 9.77 -1.56 -11.94
CA ARG A 342 9.12 -1.13 -13.18
C ARG A 342 7.71 -0.58 -12.91
N ASN A 343 7.44 0.61 -13.45
CA ASN A 343 6.10 1.18 -13.47
C ASN A 343 5.18 0.40 -14.43
N PRO A 344 3.86 0.37 -14.18
CA PRO A 344 2.90 -0.09 -15.17
C PRO A 344 3.02 0.69 -16.48
N ASP A 345 2.87 0.02 -17.61
CA ASP A 345 2.79 0.67 -18.92
C ASP A 345 1.40 1.26 -19.18
N ASN A 346 0.36 0.65 -18.61
CA ASN A 346 -1.01 1.15 -18.66
C ASN A 346 -1.74 0.93 -17.33
N PHE A 347 -2.17 2.02 -16.72
CA PHE A 347 -2.83 1.96 -15.41
C PHE A 347 -4.10 1.12 -15.41
N PHE A 348 -4.97 1.27 -16.45
CA PHE A 348 -6.21 0.52 -16.51
C PHE A 348 -5.96 -0.97 -16.74
N ALA A 349 -5.17 -1.30 -17.75
CA ALA A 349 -4.91 -2.69 -18.14
C ALA A 349 -4.24 -3.49 -17.02
N GLU A 350 -3.38 -2.86 -16.24
CA GLU A 350 -2.56 -3.51 -15.22
C GLU A 350 -3.07 -3.23 -13.81
N THR A 351 -3.05 -1.98 -13.35
CA THR A 351 -3.39 -1.61 -11.96
C THR A 351 -4.89 -1.71 -11.67
N GLU A 352 -5.73 -1.27 -12.61
CA GLU A 352 -7.18 -1.33 -12.40
C GLU A 352 -7.73 -2.74 -12.56
N GLN A 353 -7.25 -3.51 -13.53
CA GLN A 353 -7.75 -4.86 -13.81
C GLN A 353 -7.08 -5.98 -13.02
N VAL A 354 -6.01 -5.73 -12.27
CA VAL A 354 -5.43 -6.78 -11.43
C VAL A 354 -6.44 -7.30 -10.41
N ALA A 355 -6.54 -8.62 -10.33
CA ALA A 355 -7.40 -9.36 -9.40
C ALA A 355 -6.53 -10.13 -8.40
N PHE A 356 -6.61 -9.76 -7.13
CA PHE A 356 -5.99 -10.50 -6.04
C PHE A 356 -7.00 -11.41 -5.36
N HIS A 357 -6.51 -12.52 -4.80
CA HIS A 357 -7.34 -13.45 -4.03
C HIS A 357 -6.50 -14.16 -2.95
N PRO A 358 -6.87 -14.10 -1.66
CA PRO A 358 -6.09 -14.73 -0.60
C PRO A 358 -6.07 -16.27 -0.67
N GLY A 359 -6.94 -16.87 -1.47
CA GLY A 359 -6.96 -18.30 -1.79
C GLY A 359 -6.17 -18.68 -3.05
N HIS A 360 -5.46 -17.74 -3.70
CA HIS A 360 -4.45 -18.11 -4.71
C HIS A 360 -3.23 -18.63 -3.97
N LEU A 361 -3.11 -19.94 -3.89
CA LEU A 361 -2.11 -20.66 -3.12
C LEU A 361 -1.24 -21.51 -4.04
N VAL A 362 -0.08 -21.89 -3.54
CA VAL A 362 0.85 -22.83 -4.17
C VAL A 362 1.15 -23.99 -3.22
N PRO A 363 1.72 -25.11 -3.69
CA PRO A 363 2.06 -26.23 -2.81
C PRO A 363 2.89 -25.77 -1.59
N GLY A 364 2.52 -26.26 -0.42
CA GLY A 364 3.18 -25.91 0.84
C GLY A 364 2.60 -24.71 1.59
N ILE A 365 1.62 -24.00 1.03
CA ILE A 365 0.92 -22.89 1.72
C ILE A 365 -0.56 -23.20 1.79
N ALA A 366 -1.14 -23.11 2.98
CA ALA A 366 -2.57 -23.31 3.22
C ALA A 366 -3.15 -22.20 4.11
N ILE A 367 -4.46 -22.05 4.05
CA ILE A 367 -5.23 -21.13 4.90
C ILE A 367 -5.60 -21.80 6.22
N THR A 368 -6.00 -20.99 7.20
CA THR A 368 -6.51 -21.43 8.49
C THR A 368 -8.02 -21.22 8.62
N ASP A 369 -8.57 -21.58 9.77
CA ASP A 369 -10.01 -21.46 10.06
C ASP A 369 -10.41 -20.07 10.59
N ASP A 370 -9.55 -19.06 10.46
CA ASP A 370 -9.88 -17.66 10.77
C ASP A 370 -11.19 -17.24 10.07
N PRO A 371 -12.25 -16.85 10.82
CA PRO A 371 -13.57 -16.59 10.25
C PRO A 371 -13.59 -15.43 9.26
N LEU A 372 -12.71 -14.44 9.44
CA LEU A 372 -12.56 -13.34 8.49
C LEU A 372 -11.85 -13.80 7.22
N LEU A 373 -10.78 -14.59 7.33
CA LEU A 373 -10.06 -15.15 6.17
C LEU A 373 -10.99 -16.03 5.33
N GLN A 374 -11.78 -16.90 5.96
CA GLN A 374 -12.72 -17.78 5.27
C GLN A 374 -13.75 -17.00 4.45
N ALA A 375 -14.29 -15.90 4.99
CA ALA A 375 -15.23 -15.05 4.25
C ALA A 375 -14.56 -14.35 3.05
N ARG A 376 -13.29 -14.00 3.17
CA ARG A 376 -12.50 -13.40 2.07
C ARG A 376 -12.38 -14.35 0.86
N LEU A 377 -12.35 -15.66 1.08
CA LEU A 377 -12.25 -16.66 0.00
C LEU A 377 -13.45 -16.61 -0.96
N PHE A 378 -14.63 -16.29 -0.47
CA PHE A 378 -15.80 -16.08 -1.31
C PHE A 378 -15.79 -14.68 -1.94
N SER A 379 -15.62 -13.63 -1.12
CA SER A 379 -15.78 -12.24 -1.52
C SER A 379 -14.86 -11.85 -2.69
N TYR A 380 -13.60 -12.26 -2.68
CA TYR A 380 -12.64 -11.91 -3.73
C TYR A 380 -12.92 -12.57 -5.08
N LEU A 381 -13.56 -13.74 -5.12
CA LEU A 381 -14.04 -14.34 -6.37
C LEU A 381 -15.30 -13.65 -6.87
N ASP A 382 -16.28 -13.48 -6.00
CA ASP A 382 -17.59 -12.92 -6.33
C ASP A 382 -17.48 -11.51 -6.91
N THR A 383 -16.75 -10.63 -6.25
CA THR A 383 -16.59 -9.24 -6.71
C THR A 383 -15.89 -9.14 -8.06
N GLN A 384 -14.93 -10.01 -8.39
CA GLN A 384 -14.21 -9.96 -9.66
C GLN A 384 -15.10 -10.30 -10.86
N ILE A 385 -16.09 -11.17 -10.70
CA ILE A 385 -17.01 -11.56 -11.78
C ILE A 385 -17.76 -10.33 -12.31
N SER A 386 -18.33 -9.51 -11.43
CA SER A 386 -19.05 -8.30 -11.85
C SER A 386 -18.10 -7.15 -12.24
N ARG A 387 -17.02 -6.95 -11.48
CA ARG A 387 -16.09 -5.85 -11.71
C ARG A 387 -15.29 -6.01 -13.00
N LEU A 388 -14.88 -7.22 -13.36
CA LEU A 388 -14.03 -7.53 -14.51
C LEU A 388 -14.79 -8.17 -15.68
N GLY A 389 -16.12 -8.26 -15.59
CA GLY A 389 -16.98 -8.59 -16.71
C GLY A 389 -17.07 -10.08 -17.03
N GLY A 390 -16.92 -10.98 -16.07
CA GLY A 390 -17.18 -12.40 -16.25
C GLY A 390 -16.22 -13.34 -15.52
N PRO A 391 -16.46 -14.65 -15.60
CA PRO A 391 -15.69 -15.65 -14.86
C PRO A 391 -14.25 -15.83 -15.37
N ASN A 392 -13.96 -15.39 -16.58
CA ASN A 392 -12.65 -15.54 -17.22
C ASN A 392 -11.68 -14.36 -16.91
N PHE A 393 -11.87 -13.63 -15.81
CA PHE A 393 -11.00 -12.53 -15.42
C PHE A 393 -9.54 -12.96 -15.18
N SER A 394 -9.28 -14.24 -14.91
CA SER A 394 -7.94 -14.82 -14.84
C SER A 394 -7.20 -14.80 -16.19
N GLN A 395 -7.90 -14.63 -17.30
CA GLN A 395 -7.31 -14.54 -18.64
C GLN A 395 -6.90 -13.11 -19.03
N ILE A 396 -7.29 -12.09 -18.25
CA ILE A 396 -6.74 -10.73 -18.40
C ILE A 396 -5.22 -10.81 -18.18
N PRO A 397 -4.39 -10.22 -19.05
CA PRO A 397 -2.94 -10.44 -19.06
C PRO A 397 -2.27 -10.31 -17.70
N ILE A 398 -2.60 -9.27 -16.92
CA ILE A 398 -2.01 -9.04 -15.59
C ILE A 398 -2.39 -10.14 -14.57
N ASN A 399 -3.45 -10.91 -14.80
CA ASN A 399 -3.92 -11.95 -13.90
C ASN A 399 -3.45 -13.35 -14.31
N ARG A 400 -2.93 -13.51 -15.53
CA ARG A 400 -2.51 -14.81 -16.05
C ARG A 400 -1.34 -15.38 -15.25
N PRO A 401 -1.37 -16.66 -14.86
CA PRO A 401 -0.22 -17.33 -14.31
C PRO A 401 0.84 -17.60 -15.39
N LEU A 402 2.09 -17.74 -14.97
CA LEU A 402 3.17 -18.27 -15.81
C LEU A 402 3.09 -19.80 -15.91
N ALA A 403 2.55 -20.45 -14.88
CA ALA A 403 2.28 -21.88 -14.89
C ALA A 403 1.22 -22.23 -15.93
N PRO A 404 1.33 -23.38 -16.62
CA PRO A 404 0.31 -23.85 -17.56
C PRO A 404 -1.05 -24.04 -16.88
N VAL A 405 -2.12 -23.56 -17.54
CA VAL A 405 -3.50 -23.73 -17.06
C VAL A 405 -4.19 -24.87 -17.79
N ASN A 406 -4.77 -25.79 -17.04
CA ASN A 406 -5.61 -26.90 -17.55
C ASN A 406 -6.79 -27.13 -16.61
N ASP A 407 -7.70 -26.17 -16.57
CA ASP A 407 -8.84 -26.13 -15.63
C ASP A 407 -10.16 -26.70 -16.21
N ASN A 408 -10.14 -27.17 -17.45
CA ASN A 408 -11.31 -27.63 -18.21
C ASN A 408 -12.37 -26.56 -18.50
N ASN A 409 -12.15 -25.30 -18.14
CA ASN A 409 -13.04 -24.19 -18.47
C ASN A 409 -12.83 -23.79 -19.93
N ARG A 410 -13.90 -23.76 -20.74
CA ARG A 410 -13.79 -23.54 -22.19
C ARG A 410 -14.67 -22.40 -22.68
N ASP A 411 -15.66 -21.99 -21.90
CA ASP A 411 -16.72 -21.09 -22.30
C ASP A 411 -16.88 -19.94 -21.28
N GLY A 412 -17.77 -19.03 -21.57
CA GLY A 412 -18.15 -17.91 -20.72
C GLY A 412 -17.65 -16.56 -21.23
N ILE A 413 -18.18 -15.48 -20.65
CA ILE A 413 -17.84 -14.10 -21.03
C ILE A 413 -16.34 -13.90 -20.87
N SER A 414 -15.74 -13.21 -21.86
CA SER A 414 -14.30 -12.92 -21.91
C SER A 414 -13.39 -14.16 -21.98
N GLN A 415 -13.90 -15.27 -22.55
CA GLN A 415 -13.05 -16.41 -22.91
C GLN A 415 -12.14 -15.99 -24.08
N HIS A 416 -10.84 -15.89 -23.86
CA HIS A 416 -9.84 -15.51 -24.87
C HIS A 416 -8.94 -16.67 -25.28
N ALA A 417 -8.66 -17.59 -24.36
CA ALA A 417 -7.81 -18.74 -24.65
C ALA A 417 -8.50 -19.70 -25.62
N VAL A 418 -7.76 -20.13 -26.65
CA VAL A 418 -8.22 -21.12 -27.61
C VAL A 418 -7.73 -22.48 -27.16
N HIS A 419 -8.63 -23.28 -26.59
CA HIS A 419 -8.32 -24.66 -26.17
C HIS A 419 -8.59 -25.66 -27.29
N VAL A 420 -7.64 -26.53 -27.56
CA VAL A 420 -7.73 -27.55 -28.58
C VAL A 420 -8.08 -28.89 -27.94
N GLY A 421 -8.98 -29.63 -28.57
CA GLY A 421 -9.40 -30.97 -28.12
C GLY A 421 -10.89 -31.06 -27.82
N THR A 422 -11.34 -32.30 -27.58
CA THR A 422 -12.76 -32.63 -27.45
C THR A 422 -13.20 -32.95 -26.03
N THR A 423 -12.27 -32.88 -25.06
CA THR A 423 -12.50 -33.36 -23.69
C THR A 423 -12.32 -32.26 -22.64
N PRO A 424 -13.39 -31.46 -22.36
CA PRO A 424 -13.36 -30.44 -21.29
C PRO A 424 -13.77 -31.03 -19.93
N TYR A 425 -13.35 -32.23 -19.60
CA TYR A 425 -13.69 -32.93 -18.36
C TYR A 425 -12.61 -33.92 -17.94
N THR A 426 -12.52 -34.17 -16.65
CA THR A 426 -11.62 -35.15 -16.04
C THR A 426 -12.43 -36.04 -15.06
N PRO A 427 -12.24 -37.36 -15.03
CA PRO A 427 -11.32 -38.16 -15.86
C PRO A 427 -11.86 -38.41 -17.29
N ASN A 428 -10.95 -38.57 -18.25
CA ASN A 428 -11.32 -38.98 -19.60
C ASN A 428 -10.30 -39.96 -20.19
N SER A 429 -10.72 -40.73 -21.20
CA SER A 429 -9.86 -41.69 -21.95
C SER A 429 -9.47 -41.19 -23.34
N LEU A 430 -9.91 -39.99 -23.73
CA LEU A 430 -9.82 -39.51 -25.11
C LEU A 430 -8.64 -38.53 -25.32
N GLY A 431 -8.13 -37.91 -24.25
CA GLY A 431 -6.99 -37.04 -24.35
C GLY A 431 -6.66 -36.32 -23.04
N GLY A 432 -5.47 -36.49 -22.52
CA GLY A 432 -4.89 -35.74 -21.41
C GLY A 432 -5.43 -35.99 -20.00
N GLY A 433 -6.60 -36.57 -19.83
CA GLY A 433 -7.26 -36.79 -18.53
C GLY A 433 -7.37 -38.25 -18.10
N CYS A 434 -6.48 -39.11 -18.59
CA CYS A 434 -6.51 -40.54 -18.29
C CYS A 434 -6.25 -40.80 -16.79
N PRO A 435 -7.19 -41.48 -16.07
CA PRO A 435 -7.04 -41.72 -14.63
C PRO A 435 -5.90 -42.69 -14.28
N PHE A 436 -5.36 -43.40 -15.28
CA PHE A 436 -4.25 -44.35 -15.13
C PHE A 436 -2.88 -43.71 -15.44
N ALA A 437 -2.86 -42.52 -16.03
CA ALA A 437 -1.62 -41.80 -16.24
C ALA A 437 -1.17 -41.17 -14.89
N ARG A 438 0.11 -41.33 -14.59
CA ARG A 438 0.68 -40.59 -13.43
C ARG A 438 0.87 -39.13 -13.83
N PRO A 439 0.30 -38.17 -13.07
CA PRO A 439 0.61 -36.76 -13.29
C PRO A 439 2.09 -36.50 -13.03
N ASP A 440 2.69 -35.67 -13.87
CA ASP A 440 4.03 -35.14 -13.64
C ASP A 440 3.98 -33.86 -12.77
N GLY A 441 5.00 -33.64 -11.97
CA GLY A 441 5.19 -32.43 -11.18
C GLY A 441 4.55 -32.46 -9.79
N THR A 442 4.80 -31.38 -9.05
CA THR A 442 4.27 -31.17 -7.70
C THR A 442 2.82 -30.68 -7.77
N ALA A 443 1.94 -31.25 -6.95
CA ALA A 443 0.54 -30.87 -6.88
C ALA A 443 0.23 -30.25 -5.50
N TYR A 444 -0.74 -29.32 -5.47
CA TYR A 444 -1.28 -28.83 -4.22
C TYR A 444 -2.02 -29.95 -3.47
N THR A 445 -1.69 -30.09 -2.20
CA THR A 445 -2.38 -31.03 -1.30
C THR A 445 -2.77 -30.28 -0.03
N HIS A 446 -4.05 -30.36 0.32
CA HIS A 446 -4.50 -29.84 1.61
C HIS A 446 -3.80 -30.62 2.73
N PRO A 447 -3.06 -29.94 3.65
CA PRO A 447 -2.48 -30.62 4.79
C PRO A 447 -3.60 -31.20 5.67
N PRO A 448 -3.47 -32.45 6.15
CA PRO A 448 -4.45 -33.02 7.06
C PRO A 448 -4.41 -32.28 8.40
N VAL A 449 -5.51 -31.68 8.80
CA VAL A 449 -5.68 -30.95 10.05
C VAL A 449 -6.66 -31.71 10.95
N ALA A 450 -6.30 -31.85 12.23
CA ALA A 450 -7.21 -32.45 13.20
C ALA A 450 -8.41 -31.51 13.43
N MET A 451 -9.62 -32.04 13.25
CA MET A 451 -10.86 -31.33 13.56
C MET A 451 -11.44 -31.81 14.87
N GLU A 452 -12.20 -30.95 15.53
CA GLU A 452 -12.96 -31.32 16.72
C GLU A 452 -13.91 -32.49 16.46
N ARG A 453 -13.82 -33.55 17.26
CA ARG A 453 -14.74 -34.69 17.14
C ARG A 453 -16.12 -34.32 17.67
N ASN A 454 -17.16 -34.71 16.94
CA ASN A 454 -18.55 -34.48 17.32
C ASN A 454 -18.93 -33.00 17.40
N ALA A 455 -18.30 -32.15 16.59
CA ALA A 455 -18.63 -30.72 16.48
C ALA A 455 -20.12 -30.53 16.14
N THR A 456 -20.77 -29.60 16.82
CA THR A 456 -22.16 -29.20 16.56
C THR A 456 -22.16 -27.91 15.73
N LYS A 457 -23.02 -27.83 14.71
CA LYS A 457 -23.22 -26.58 13.97
C LYS A 457 -23.87 -25.54 14.87
N ILE A 458 -23.13 -24.51 15.21
CA ILE A 458 -23.59 -23.43 16.10
C ILE A 458 -23.19 -22.06 15.53
N LYS A 459 -23.90 -21.00 15.95
CA LYS A 459 -23.50 -19.61 15.76
C LYS A 459 -23.01 -19.07 17.10
N LEU A 460 -21.71 -19.20 17.36
CA LEU A 460 -21.09 -18.80 18.60
C LEU A 460 -19.64 -18.35 18.34
N ARG A 461 -19.22 -17.31 19.04
CA ARG A 461 -17.82 -16.86 19.06
C ARG A 461 -17.06 -17.64 20.14
N PRO A 462 -15.80 -18.05 19.91
CA PRO A 462 -14.99 -18.67 20.95
C PRO A 462 -14.68 -17.67 22.07
N ALA A 463 -14.58 -18.16 23.31
CA ALA A 463 -14.31 -17.30 24.48
C ALA A 463 -12.92 -16.63 24.40
N SER A 464 -11.96 -17.22 23.67
CA SER A 464 -10.64 -16.64 23.39
C SER A 464 -10.70 -15.30 22.63
N PHE A 465 -11.82 -15.03 21.93
CA PHE A 465 -12.05 -13.77 21.22
C PHE A 465 -12.66 -12.66 22.09
N ASP A 466 -12.93 -12.91 23.38
CA ASP A 466 -13.60 -11.93 24.26
C ASP A 466 -12.69 -10.84 24.82
N ASP A 467 -11.37 -11.03 24.74
CA ASP A 467 -10.43 -9.97 25.11
C ASP A 467 -10.25 -8.95 23.98
N HIS A 468 -10.84 -7.78 24.17
CA HIS A 468 -10.84 -6.70 23.17
C HIS A 468 -9.84 -5.57 23.49
N TYR A 469 -9.25 -5.54 24.69
CA TYR A 469 -8.52 -4.37 25.18
C TYR A 469 -7.03 -4.61 25.48
N SER A 470 -6.61 -5.80 25.90
CA SER A 470 -5.24 -6.05 26.33
C SER A 470 -4.21 -5.68 25.26
N GLN A 471 -4.43 -6.06 24.00
CA GLN A 471 -3.52 -5.71 22.91
C GLN A 471 -3.68 -4.26 22.42
N ALA A 472 -4.83 -3.64 22.61
CA ALA A 472 -4.98 -2.20 22.40
C ALA A 472 -4.13 -1.41 23.42
N THR A 473 -4.13 -1.86 24.69
CA THR A 473 -3.27 -1.33 25.75
C THR A 473 -1.80 -1.58 25.46
N LEU A 474 -1.43 -2.81 25.05
CA LEU A 474 -0.08 -3.16 24.62
C LEU A 474 0.42 -2.19 23.54
N PHE A 475 -0.37 -1.99 22.47
CA PHE A 475 0.00 -1.08 21.38
C PHE A 475 0.22 0.34 21.90
N TYR A 476 -0.78 0.93 22.59
CA TYR A 476 -0.70 2.30 23.07
C TYR A 476 0.49 2.54 24.01
N ARG A 477 0.74 1.63 24.94
CA ARG A 477 1.83 1.74 25.92
C ARG A 477 3.22 1.46 25.32
N SER A 478 3.27 0.80 24.17
CA SER A 478 4.52 0.60 23.42
C SER A 478 4.93 1.82 22.60
N LEU A 479 4.04 2.79 22.42
CA LEU A 479 4.30 4.03 21.70
C LEU A 479 5.13 5.00 22.55
N SER A 480 5.96 5.80 21.89
CA SER A 480 6.64 6.92 22.53
C SER A 480 5.67 8.03 22.95
N PRO A 481 6.05 8.93 23.87
CA PRO A 481 5.15 10.00 24.34
C PRO A 481 4.59 10.89 23.21
N ILE A 482 5.37 11.14 22.15
CA ILE A 482 4.90 11.94 21.02
C ILE A 482 3.86 11.15 20.18
N GLU A 483 4.07 9.86 19.98
CA GLU A 483 3.11 9.02 19.27
C GLU A 483 1.80 8.89 20.08
N GLN A 484 1.87 8.73 21.39
CA GLN A 484 0.70 8.73 22.29
C GLN A 484 -0.08 10.04 22.19
N LEU A 485 0.62 11.18 22.17
CA LEU A 485 0.00 12.49 21.96
C LEU A 485 -0.72 12.57 20.62
N HIS A 486 -0.10 12.08 19.53
CA HIS A 486 -0.73 12.05 18.21
C HIS A 486 -1.98 11.17 18.18
N VAL A 487 -1.96 10.03 18.86
CA VAL A 487 -3.16 9.18 19.01
C VAL A 487 -4.28 9.92 19.72
N ALA A 488 -4.00 10.58 20.85
CA ALA A 488 -5.00 11.36 21.58
C ALA A 488 -5.57 12.52 20.74
N GLN A 489 -4.71 13.23 20.01
CA GLN A 489 -5.13 14.30 19.09
C GLN A 489 -5.99 13.77 17.94
N ALA A 490 -5.65 12.61 17.38
CA ALA A 490 -6.41 11.98 16.31
C ALA A 490 -7.82 11.58 16.79
N PHE A 491 -7.94 10.90 17.94
CA PHE A 491 -9.26 10.60 18.52
C PHE A 491 -10.06 11.88 18.80
N SER A 492 -9.42 12.90 19.35
CA SER A 492 -10.11 14.17 19.63
C SER A 492 -10.61 14.85 18.36
N PHE A 493 -9.80 14.83 17.28
CA PHE A 493 -10.18 15.40 15.99
C PHE A 493 -11.34 14.64 15.35
N GLU A 494 -11.26 13.31 15.29
CA GLU A 494 -12.27 12.48 14.64
C GLU A 494 -13.59 12.48 15.41
N LEU A 495 -13.54 12.25 16.72
CA LEU A 495 -14.72 12.28 17.59
C LEU A 495 -15.35 13.68 17.71
N GLY A 496 -14.53 14.73 17.61
CA GLY A 496 -14.99 16.11 17.57
C GLY A 496 -15.85 16.47 16.36
N LYS A 497 -15.87 15.61 15.32
CA LYS A 497 -16.75 15.72 14.15
C LYS A 497 -18.10 15.02 14.35
N CYS A 498 -18.21 14.15 15.35
CA CYS A 498 -19.45 13.46 15.68
C CYS A 498 -20.47 14.43 16.29
N VAL A 499 -21.70 14.34 15.81
CA VAL A 499 -22.82 15.16 16.29
C VAL A 499 -23.49 14.53 17.51
N SER A 500 -23.45 13.18 17.62
CA SER A 500 -24.10 12.44 18.70
C SER A 500 -23.22 12.35 19.95
N PRO A 501 -23.60 13.00 21.09
CA PRO A 501 -22.86 12.88 22.34
C PRO A 501 -22.80 11.45 22.89
N GLY A 502 -23.82 10.63 22.58
CA GLY A 502 -23.86 9.23 23.01
C GLY A 502 -22.79 8.37 22.36
N ILE A 503 -22.44 8.66 21.11
CA ILE A 503 -21.35 7.98 20.39
C ILE A 503 -20.01 8.37 21.03
N GLN A 504 -19.77 9.66 21.24
CA GLN A 504 -18.57 10.15 21.91
C GLN A 504 -18.39 9.51 23.30
N ALA A 505 -19.45 9.48 24.11
CA ALA A 505 -19.42 8.90 25.45
C ALA A 505 -19.08 7.40 25.45
N ARG A 506 -19.67 6.61 24.54
CA ARG A 506 -19.35 5.18 24.40
C ARG A 506 -17.89 4.97 23.99
N MET A 507 -17.39 5.77 23.05
CA MET A 507 -16.02 5.63 22.60
C MET A 507 -15.02 6.00 23.70
N ILE A 508 -15.27 7.09 24.46
CA ILE A 508 -14.46 7.47 25.61
C ILE A 508 -14.44 6.35 26.67
N ALA A 509 -15.59 5.69 26.91
CA ALA A 509 -15.66 4.54 27.82
C ALA A 509 -14.80 3.36 27.32
N ASN A 510 -14.79 3.08 26.01
CA ASN A 510 -13.91 2.06 25.43
C ASN A 510 -12.43 2.44 25.61
N LEU A 511 -12.06 3.71 25.38
CA LEU A 511 -10.70 4.21 25.60
C LEU A 511 -10.27 4.08 27.07
N GLY A 512 -11.17 4.27 28.03
CA GLY A 512 -10.91 4.07 29.46
C GLY A 512 -10.51 2.64 29.83
N ASN A 513 -10.86 1.65 29.01
CA ASN A 513 -10.39 0.26 29.16
C ASN A 513 -9.01 0.03 28.52
N VAL A 514 -8.54 0.94 27.69
CA VAL A 514 -7.20 0.89 27.08
C VAL A 514 -6.18 1.61 27.95
N ASP A 515 -6.46 2.88 28.25
CA ASP A 515 -5.60 3.72 29.09
C ASP A 515 -6.40 4.91 29.66
N ALA A 516 -6.25 5.16 30.97
CA ALA A 516 -7.02 6.19 31.66
C ALA A 516 -6.60 7.60 31.21
N ASP A 517 -5.30 7.88 31.07
CA ASP A 517 -4.80 9.19 30.67
C ASP A 517 -5.21 9.55 29.23
N LEU A 518 -5.23 8.55 28.33
CA LEU A 518 -5.77 8.71 26.98
C LEU A 518 -7.26 9.10 27.02
N ALA A 519 -8.06 8.36 27.76
CA ALA A 519 -9.49 8.64 27.87
C ALA A 519 -9.78 10.03 28.48
N ASP A 520 -9.07 10.39 29.53
CA ASP A 520 -9.20 11.70 30.19
C ASP A 520 -8.79 12.85 29.25
N THR A 521 -7.70 12.66 28.49
CA THR A 521 -7.23 13.65 27.51
C THR A 521 -8.26 13.88 26.41
N VAL A 522 -8.77 12.81 25.81
CA VAL A 522 -9.79 12.90 24.75
C VAL A 522 -11.10 13.49 25.29
N ALA A 523 -11.54 13.06 26.47
CA ALA A 523 -12.74 13.61 27.13
C ALA A 523 -12.61 15.11 27.39
N ALA A 524 -11.46 15.55 27.93
CA ALA A 524 -11.18 16.98 28.17
C ALA A 524 -11.25 17.81 26.88
N HIS A 525 -10.66 17.30 25.77
CA HIS A 525 -10.72 17.99 24.47
C HIS A 525 -12.15 18.07 23.92
N LEU A 526 -13.01 17.12 24.26
CA LEU A 526 -14.44 17.10 23.86
C LEU A 526 -15.35 17.82 24.87
N GLY A 527 -14.80 18.41 25.94
CA GLY A 527 -15.55 19.14 26.95
C GLY A 527 -16.40 18.25 27.87
N THR A 528 -15.99 17.01 28.10
CA THR A 528 -16.67 16.03 28.93
C THR A 528 -15.70 15.33 29.90
N THR A 529 -16.14 14.32 30.61
CA THR A 529 -15.33 13.54 31.56
C THR A 529 -15.34 12.08 31.18
N ALA A 530 -14.21 11.39 31.33
CA ALA A 530 -14.13 9.96 31.11
C ALA A 530 -14.69 9.17 32.31
N PRO A 531 -15.48 8.10 32.08
CA PRO A 531 -15.80 7.15 33.14
C PRO A 531 -14.57 6.31 33.49
N ALA A 532 -14.49 5.83 34.72
CA ALA A 532 -13.47 4.89 35.12
C ALA A 532 -13.56 3.60 34.28
N GLY A 533 -12.46 3.22 33.65
CA GLY A 533 -12.32 1.99 32.89
C GLY A 533 -11.61 0.87 33.66
N LYS A 534 -11.57 -0.30 33.05
CA LYS A 534 -10.80 -1.46 33.55
C LYS A 534 -9.64 -1.73 32.60
N VAL A 535 -8.51 -1.09 32.86
CA VAL A 535 -7.28 -1.32 32.10
C VAL A 535 -6.66 -2.64 32.50
N VAL A 536 -6.22 -3.42 31.52
CA VAL A 536 -5.40 -4.62 31.72
C VAL A 536 -3.97 -4.27 31.33
N ASP A 537 -3.07 -4.28 32.30
CA ASP A 537 -1.66 -4.01 32.06
C ASP A 537 -1.06 -5.12 31.19
N PRO A 538 -0.35 -4.79 30.10
CA PRO A 538 0.30 -5.80 29.29
C PRO A 538 1.54 -6.34 30.02
N ASP A 539 1.75 -7.64 29.91
CA ASP A 539 2.96 -8.30 30.45
C ASP A 539 4.24 -7.91 29.68
N VAL A 540 4.07 -7.40 28.45
CA VAL A 540 5.16 -7.07 27.50
C VAL A 540 4.93 -5.69 26.93
N VAL A 541 6.02 -4.93 26.76
CA VAL A 541 6.08 -3.73 25.91
C VAL A 541 6.86 -4.10 24.65
N SER A 542 6.31 -3.80 23.47
CA SER A 542 6.93 -4.15 22.20
C SER A 542 7.54 -2.92 21.54
N GLU A 543 8.88 -2.84 21.57
CA GLU A 543 9.60 -1.75 20.89
C GLU A 543 9.35 -1.73 19.37
N ALA A 544 9.04 -2.88 18.78
CA ALA A 544 8.72 -2.98 17.35
C ALA A 544 7.46 -2.21 16.93
N LEU A 545 6.58 -1.87 17.87
CA LEU A 545 5.34 -1.14 17.61
C LEU A 545 5.55 0.37 17.47
N SER A 546 6.61 0.95 18.07
CA SER A 546 6.93 2.37 17.95
C SER A 546 7.70 2.67 16.65
N GLN A 547 7.32 3.73 15.93
CA GLN A 547 8.05 4.25 14.76
C GLN A 547 9.22 5.16 15.15
N THR A 548 9.20 5.70 16.37
CA THR A 548 10.25 6.61 16.87
C THR A 548 11.39 5.86 17.56
N ARG A 549 11.34 4.53 17.60
CA ARG A 549 12.47 3.70 18.04
C ARG A 549 13.73 4.02 17.22
N PRO A 550 14.92 3.87 17.81
CA PRO A 550 16.14 4.01 17.03
C PRO A 550 16.14 3.05 15.83
N GLN A 551 16.33 3.61 14.66
CA GLN A 551 16.50 2.89 13.40
C GLN A 551 17.82 3.33 12.78
N ASP A 552 18.40 2.50 11.93
CA ASP A 552 19.55 2.91 11.14
C ASP A 552 19.16 4.13 10.29
N PRO A 553 19.97 5.18 10.28
CA PRO A 553 19.65 6.41 9.56
C PRO A 553 19.69 6.15 8.04
N ILE A 554 18.50 6.08 7.43
CA ILE A 554 18.35 5.85 5.99
C ILE A 554 17.83 7.12 5.34
N VAL A 555 18.59 7.64 4.39
CA VAL A 555 18.24 8.87 3.64
C VAL A 555 17.83 8.60 2.19
N SER A 556 18.03 7.39 1.70
CA SER A 556 17.72 7.02 0.32
C SER A 556 16.24 7.28 0.00
N GLY A 557 15.99 7.90 -1.15
CA GLY A 557 14.66 8.25 -1.61
C GLY A 557 14.01 9.44 -0.89
N ARG A 558 14.75 10.17 -0.06
CA ARG A 558 14.29 11.45 0.50
C ARG A 558 14.34 12.54 -0.55
N MET A 559 13.49 13.56 -0.38
CA MET A 559 13.43 14.74 -1.23
C MET A 559 13.76 15.99 -0.40
N VAL A 560 14.74 16.75 -0.84
CA VAL A 560 15.22 17.96 -0.15
C VAL A 560 14.97 19.18 -1.02
N ALA A 561 14.33 20.21 -0.44
CA ALA A 561 14.17 21.52 -1.06
C ALA A 561 15.39 22.42 -0.76
N ILE A 562 15.95 23.08 -1.77
CA ILE A 562 16.90 24.19 -1.60
C ILE A 562 16.20 25.47 -2.08
N LEU A 563 15.93 26.37 -1.14
CA LEU A 563 15.35 27.69 -1.43
C LEU A 563 16.45 28.62 -1.92
N ALA A 564 16.28 29.17 -3.10
CA ALA A 564 17.27 29.98 -3.81
C ALA A 564 16.67 31.27 -4.37
N ASP A 565 17.50 32.31 -4.49
CA ASP A 565 17.20 33.59 -5.14
C ASP A 565 18.15 33.88 -6.31
N GLU A 566 18.05 35.09 -6.90
CA GLU A 566 18.83 35.49 -8.05
C GLU A 566 20.35 35.49 -7.79
N ASP A 567 20.77 35.71 -6.54
CA ASP A 567 22.17 35.78 -6.12
C ASP A 567 22.72 34.42 -5.68
N THR A 568 21.88 33.40 -5.54
CA THR A 568 22.30 32.08 -5.08
C THR A 568 23.28 31.45 -6.07
N THR A 569 24.44 31.05 -5.55
CA THR A 569 25.52 30.49 -6.37
C THR A 569 25.34 29.00 -6.60
N ALA A 570 25.72 28.54 -7.81
CA ALA A 570 25.77 27.12 -8.13
C ALA A 570 26.69 26.32 -7.19
N LYS A 571 27.70 26.96 -6.57
CA LYS A 571 28.64 26.30 -5.66
C LYS A 571 27.93 25.72 -4.43
N LEU A 572 27.03 26.48 -3.80
CA LEU A 572 26.29 26.01 -2.61
C LEU A 572 25.36 24.85 -2.97
N VAL A 573 24.55 25.01 -4.02
CA VAL A 573 23.62 23.97 -4.48
C VAL A 573 24.38 22.70 -4.88
N ASN A 574 25.52 22.84 -5.58
CA ASN A 574 26.33 21.70 -5.99
C ASN A 574 26.97 20.97 -4.80
N ALA A 575 27.28 21.68 -3.69
CA ALA A 575 27.77 21.04 -2.48
C ALA A 575 26.73 20.07 -1.90
N TYR A 576 25.45 20.47 -1.82
CA TYR A 576 24.36 19.60 -1.40
C TYR A 576 24.09 18.47 -2.42
N ARG A 577 24.05 18.77 -3.71
CA ARG A 577 23.87 17.74 -4.76
C ARG A 577 24.97 16.69 -4.75
N THR A 578 26.23 17.10 -4.59
CA THR A 578 27.38 16.18 -4.52
C THR A 578 27.29 15.27 -3.27
N ALA A 579 26.85 15.81 -2.15
CA ALA A 579 26.65 15.02 -0.94
C ALA A 579 25.41 14.11 -1.01
N ALA A 580 24.37 14.52 -1.72
CA ALA A 580 23.10 13.78 -1.89
C ALA A 580 23.22 12.60 -2.87
N ASP A 581 23.98 12.75 -3.95
CA ASP A 581 24.08 11.77 -5.05
C ASP A 581 24.42 10.33 -4.58
N PRO A 582 25.50 10.12 -3.78
CA PRO A 582 25.84 8.78 -3.30
C PRO A 582 24.83 8.22 -2.29
N LEU A 583 24.00 9.07 -1.70
CA LEU A 583 23.00 8.71 -0.70
C LEU A 583 21.63 8.38 -1.32
N GLY A 584 21.45 8.62 -2.63
CA GLY A 584 20.17 8.43 -3.30
C GLY A 584 19.08 9.43 -2.87
N VAL A 585 19.48 10.65 -2.48
CA VAL A 585 18.58 11.75 -2.10
C VAL A 585 18.33 12.65 -3.31
N GLU A 586 17.07 13.01 -3.55
CA GLU A 586 16.70 13.96 -4.60
C GLU A 586 16.77 15.39 -4.08
N VAL A 587 17.46 16.28 -4.81
CA VAL A 587 17.61 17.70 -4.47
C VAL A 587 16.87 18.55 -5.48
N ILE A 588 15.87 19.27 -5.00
CA ILE A 588 14.99 20.17 -5.77
C ILE A 588 15.37 21.62 -5.46
N VAL A 589 15.73 22.38 -6.48
CA VAL A 589 16.00 23.83 -6.32
C VAL A 589 14.71 24.60 -6.57
N ILE A 590 14.32 25.37 -5.55
CA ILE A 590 13.13 26.20 -5.56
C ILE A 590 13.55 27.65 -5.65
N GLY A 591 13.08 28.38 -6.65
CA GLY A 591 13.39 29.77 -6.88
C GLY A 591 12.15 30.66 -7.05
N PRO A 592 12.34 31.97 -7.24
CA PRO A 592 11.23 32.90 -7.40
C PRO A 592 10.42 32.67 -8.70
N HIS A 593 11.02 32.05 -9.71
CA HIS A 593 10.40 31.77 -11.00
C HIS A 593 11.01 30.52 -11.66
N PHE A 594 10.39 30.02 -12.73
CA PHE A 594 10.95 28.94 -13.54
C PHE A 594 12.10 29.43 -14.45
N GLY A 595 12.94 28.51 -14.91
CA GLY A 595 14.02 28.76 -15.83
C GLY A 595 15.40 28.77 -15.18
N LYS A 596 16.10 29.90 -15.19
CA LYS A 596 17.42 30.05 -14.59
C LYS A 596 17.50 31.34 -13.82
N LEU A 597 18.15 31.31 -12.66
CA LEU A 597 18.50 32.50 -11.90
C LEU A 597 19.54 33.36 -12.66
N ALA A 598 19.77 34.59 -12.23
CA ALA A 598 20.79 35.47 -12.77
C ALA A 598 22.20 34.85 -12.71
N SER A 599 22.46 34.03 -11.70
CA SER A 599 23.69 33.22 -11.56
C SER A 599 23.83 32.09 -12.58
N GLY A 600 22.81 31.85 -13.42
CA GLY A 600 22.75 30.73 -14.39
C GLY A 600 22.31 29.39 -13.80
N LEU A 601 22.01 29.34 -12.49
CA LEU A 601 21.53 28.13 -11.82
C LEU A 601 20.13 27.77 -12.34
N PRO A 602 19.88 26.52 -12.81
CA PRO A 602 18.55 26.10 -13.20
C PRO A 602 17.66 25.87 -11.99
N ILE A 603 16.42 26.33 -12.09
CA ILE A 603 15.35 26.16 -11.10
C ILE A 603 14.49 24.98 -11.50
N ASP A 604 14.25 24.06 -10.55
CA ASP A 604 13.41 22.89 -10.73
C ASP A 604 11.93 23.21 -10.47
N ARG A 605 11.64 24.10 -9.48
CA ARG A 605 10.28 24.55 -9.14
C ARG A 605 10.26 26.02 -8.72
N SER A 606 9.10 26.66 -8.86
CA SER A 606 8.87 28.00 -8.30
C SER A 606 8.32 27.92 -6.88
N ALA A 607 8.72 28.84 -6.01
CA ALA A 607 8.21 28.97 -4.64
C ALA A 607 6.69 29.19 -4.59
N HIS A 608 6.09 29.74 -5.65
CA HIS A 608 4.64 29.97 -5.73
C HIS A 608 3.80 28.69 -5.88
N ILE A 609 4.42 27.57 -6.24
CA ILE A 609 3.75 26.27 -6.45
C ILE A 609 4.38 25.15 -5.64
N SER A 610 5.22 25.48 -4.69
CA SER A 610 5.91 24.53 -3.81
C SER A 610 5.52 24.77 -2.37
N ASP A 611 5.44 23.69 -1.61
CA ASP A 611 5.08 23.73 -0.20
C ASP A 611 6.03 22.85 0.61
N PRO A 612 6.43 23.24 1.83
CA PRO A 612 7.37 22.46 2.64
C PRO A 612 6.89 21.06 2.98
N VAL A 613 5.58 20.79 2.92
CA VAL A 613 5.03 19.44 3.18
C VAL A 613 5.42 18.41 2.12
N GLU A 614 5.80 18.85 0.92
CA GLU A 614 6.25 17.97 -0.18
C GLU A 614 7.66 17.40 0.03
N TYR A 615 8.46 17.97 0.95
CA TYR A 615 9.89 17.66 1.12
C TYR A 615 10.20 17.09 2.50
N ASP A 616 11.25 16.27 2.60
CA ASP A 616 11.72 15.66 3.84
C ASP A 616 12.66 16.58 4.65
N GLY A 617 13.31 17.51 3.98
CA GLY A 617 14.17 18.54 4.59
C GLY A 617 14.26 19.79 3.72
N VAL A 618 14.64 20.90 4.31
CA VAL A 618 14.70 22.20 3.64
C VAL A 618 16.04 22.88 3.91
N VAL A 619 16.66 23.40 2.87
CA VAL A 619 17.89 24.20 2.94
C VAL A 619 17.58 25.62 2.48
N LEU A 620 17.92 26.61 3.27
CA LEU A 620 17.86 28.02 2.88
C LEU A 620 19.23 28.45 2.31
N ALA A 621 19.26 28.76 1.03
CA ALA A 621 20.47 29.15 0.29
C ALA A 621 20.48 30.66 -0.09
N THR A 622 19.58 31.43 0.48
CA THR A 622 19.35 32.84 0.23
C THR A 622 19.13 33.59 1.54
N GLU A 623 19.22 34.92 1.53
CA GLU A 623 18.76 35.72 2.66
C GLU A 623 17.25 35.51 2.90
N PRO A 624 16.80 35.43 4.18
CA PRO A 624 15.39 35.23 4.49
C PRO A 624 14.52 36.39 4.01
N ASP A 625 13.47 36.06 3.25
CA ASP A 625 12.33 36.94 2.97
C ASP A 625 11.04 36.39 3.60
N GLU A 626 9.90 37.00 3.36
CA GLU A 626 8.61 36.55 3.92
C GLU A 626 8.23 35.13 3.45
N VAL A 627 8.44 34.82 2.18
CA VAL A 627 8.07 33.54 1.56
C VAL A 627 8.98 32.43 2.10
N THR A 628 10.29 32.61 2.02
CA THR A 628 11.28 31.63 2.46
C THR A 628 11.26 31.44 3.97
N THR A 629 11.02 32.51 4.74
CA THR A 629 10.84 32.45 6.20
C THR A 629 9.63 31.56 6.55
N THR A 630 8.48 31.80 5.93
CA THR A 630 7.26 31.00 6.16
C THR A 630 7.50 29.53 5.81
N PHE A 631 8.15 29.28 4.67
CA PHE A 631 8.46 27.91 4.21
C PHE A 631 9.35 27.15 5.20
N VAL A 632 10.42 27.78 5.68
CA VAL A 632 11.36 27.18 6.65
C VAL A 632 10.70 26.98 8.01
N GLN A 633 9.95 27.98 8.50
CA GLN A 633 9.26 27.88 9.80
C GLN A 633 8.20 26.80 9.81
N GLU A 634 7.48 26.57 8.70
CA GLU A 634 6.53 25.48 8.59
C GLU A 634 7.24 24.12 8.58
N ALA A 635 8.34 23.97 7.82
CA ALA A 635 9.16 22.78 7.85
C ALA A 635 9.73 22.48 9.26
N PHE A 636 10.16 23.54 9.97
CA PHE A 636 10.63 23.41 11.35
C PHE A 636 9.52 22.95 12.30
N ARG A 637 8.32 23.55 12.19
CA ARG A 637 7.13 23.14 12.98
C ARG A 637 6.75 21.68 12.74
N HIS A 638 7.00 21.15 11.54
CA HIS A 638 6.80 19.75 11.20
C HIS A 638 8.00 18.86 11.57
N HIS A 639 8.92 19.35 12.42
CA HIS A 639 10.09 18.63 12.91
C HIS A 639 11.07 18.12 11.83
N LYS A 640 11.08 18.76 10.65
CA LYS A 640 11.98 18.39 9.53
C LYS A 640 13.39 18.94 9.74
N THR A 641 14.35 18.35 9.05
CA THR A 641 15.73 18.85 9.03
C THR A 641 15.81 20.16 8.26
N ILE A 642 16.49 21.15 8.84
CA ILE A 642 16.70 22.49 8.28
C ILE A 642 18.21 22.73 8.10
N GLY A 643 18.62 23.13 6.90
CA GLY A 643 19.97 23.60 6.60
C GLY A 643 19.99 25.11 6.44
N VAL A 644 20.89 25.79 7.11
CA VAL A 644 21.13 27.22 7.00
C VAL A 644 22.62 27.51 6.85
N ALA A 645 22.98 28.68 6.31
CA ALA A 645 24.37 29.02 6.05
C ALA A 645 25.19 29.23 7.33
N ASP A 646 24.58 29.86 8.34
CA ASP A 646 25.21 30.17 9.62
C ASP A 646 24.18 30.43 10.74
N SER A 647 24.68 30.71 11.94
CA SER A 647 23.83 30.95 13.11
C SER A 647 23.04 32.27 13.02
N ALA A 648 23.55 33.26 12.30
CA ALA A 648 22.84 34.56 12.14
C ALA A 648 21.58 34.34 11.26
N MET A 649 21.67 33.51 10.24
CA MET A 649 20.51 33.13 9.42
C MET A 649 19.46 32.35 10.23
N ALA A 650 19.88 31.45 11.12
CA ALA A 650 18.95 30.75 11.99
C ALA A 650 18.21 31.72 12.93
N GLU A 651 18.93 32.70 13.51
CA GLU A 651 18.34 33.74 14.35
C GLU A 651 17.36 34.64 13.57
N ALA A 652 17.69 35.02 12.33
CA ALA A 652 16.81 35.78 11.45
C ALA A 652 15.50 35.05 11.12
N LEU A 653 15.54 33.73 11.08
CA LEU A 653 14.38 32.84 10.89
C LEU A 653 13.61 32.57 12.21
N ASN A 654 14.03 33.12 13.34
CA ASN A 654 13.54 32.82 14.69
C ASN A 654 13.65 31.32 15.04
N LEU A 655 14.70 30.65 14.56
CA LEU A 655 15.00 29.27 14.90
C LEU A 655 16.03 29.20 16.03
N PRO A 656 15.83 28.37 17.07
CA PRO A 656 16.88 28.13 18.06
C PRO A 656 18.10 27.49 17.39
N VAL A 657 19.26 28.15 17.45
CA VAL A 657 20.50 27.72 16.76
C VAL A 657 20.95 26.32 17.12
N ASN A 658 20.67 25.89 18.35
CA ASN A 658 21.01 24.54 18.84
C ASN A 658 19.82 23.57 18.81
N ALA A 659 18.73 23.89 18.10
CA ALA A 659 17.60 23.00 18.00
C ALA A 659 17.99 21.74 17.20
N ALA A 660 17.52 20.60 17.65
CA ALA A 660 17.77 19.35 16.96
C ALA A 660 17.32 19.43 15.48
N GLY A 661 18.18 19.02 14.56
CA GLY A 661 17.90 19.06 13.12
C GLY A 661 18.09 20.42 12.44
N VAL A 662 18.55 21.46 13.13
CA VAL A 662 19.06 22.69 12.51
C VAL A 662 20.57 22.51 12.28
N THR A 663 21.02 22.62 11.04
CA THR A 663 22.37 22.24 10.61
C THR A 663 23.03 23.34 9.77
N LEU A 664 24.36 23.40 9.81
CA LEU A 664 25.15 24.44 9.13
C LEU A 664 26.00 23.90 7.97
N THR A 665 26.10 22.57 7.84
CA THR A 665 26.89 21.95 6.75
C THR A 665 26.07 20.88 6.02
N PRO A 666 26.39 20.59 4.74
CA PRO A 666 25.73 19.49 4.02
C PRO A 666 25.90 18.13 4.69
N ALA A 667 27.06 17.83 5.29
CA ALA A 667 27.31 16.56 5.96
C ALA A 667 26.37 16.37 7.17
N ASP A 668 26.34 17.38 8.06
CA ASP A 668 25.46 17.35 9.24
C ASP A 668 23.97 17.32 8.83
N PHE A 669 23.63 17.97 7.71
CA PHE A 669 22.26 17.98 7.19
C PHE A 669 21.81 16.56 6.80
N PHE A 670 22.60 15.84 6.02
CA PHE A 670 22.22 14.48 5.58
C PHE A 670 22.28 13.47 6.73
N GLU A 671 23.17 13.63 7.70
CA GLU A 671 23.15 12.83 8.93
C GLU A 671 21.84 13.07 9.71
N ALA A 672 21.47 14.34 9.92
CA ALA A 672 20.23 14.71 10.59
C ALA A 672 18.98 14.25 9.81
N LEU A 673 19.01 14.35 8.49
CA LEU A 673 17.91 13.91 7.59
C LEU A 673 17.59 12.42 7.77
N GLY A 674 18.59 11.60 8.10
CA GLY A 674 18.41 10.19 8.37
C GLY A 674 17.46 9.88 9.53
N ARG A 675 17.30 10.79 10.48
CA ARG A 675 16.37 10.64 11.61
C ARG A 675 14.91 10.91 11.26
N HIS A 676 14.63 11.40 10.06
CA HIS A 676 13.32 11.80 9.55
C HIS A 676 12.65 12.96 10.30
N ARG A 677 12.46 12.85 11.60
CA ARG A 677 11.85 13.90 12.46
C ARG A 677 12.66 14.12 13.74
N HIS A 678 12.70 15.35 14.19
CA HIS A 678 13.41 15.78 15.39
C HIS A 678 12.41 16.10 16.50
N TRP A 679 11.85 15.04 17.13
CA TRP A 679 10.79 15.15 18.14
C TRP A 679 11.24 15.79 19.47
N ASN A 680 12.53 15.95 19.67
CA ASN A 680 13.14 16.50 20.88
C ASN A 680 13.36 18.02 20.83
N ARG A 681 12.66 18.75 19.96
CA ARG A 681 12.70 20.23 19.84
C ARG A 681 11.32 20.87 19.99
#